data_7a6cb700e3f603be579fb735f70fe485
#
_entry.id   7a6cb700e3f603be579fb735f70fe485
#
_cell.length_a   1.000
_cell.length_b   1.000
_cell.length_c   1.000
_cell.angle_alpha   90.00
_cell.angle_beta   90.00
_cell.angle_gamma   90.00
#
_symmetry.space_group_name_H-M   'P 1'
#
loop_
_entity.id
_entity.type
_entity.pdbx_description
1 polymer ?
#
loop_
_entity_poly.entity_id
_entity_poly.type
_entity_poly.pdbx_seq_one_letter_code
_entity_poly.pdbx_strand_id
1 'polypeptide(L)'
;MNLVFFATSPQGTEPLLAKELKTLGAARIRPAQGGVSFEGSLTLACLVCLWSRIASRLLLPLERFVIETPEDLYAGATAIPWEDHLRLSDTFAVDFFGTGQGIRHTNFGGLRVKDAIADRFRNQTGSRPSVRLQRPEVRVHCRLRDKKVMIALDLSGESLHRRGYRLQSGEAPLKENLAAAILMLAGWPEMATDGKSFLDPMCGTGALAIEAALMAADGAPGLGRDYYGFTGWVPMSDPSLWNRCRQEAKERFQAGLKHLPQMVGLDADPKAVNAAKINAAQAGFHDRIRFDCQPLEHLGKESGQARPGLLVTNPPYGIRLGLADAATILHQRLGDLVRRHFFDWYCAIFSGLESPDQALGWVAQHKDELKNGSLSCHLLHYPPEKPNLAHATPEKDEGKPVEIEGFVNRLLKNKKRLDGWCRQSGISCYRLYDADLPEFAMAIDCYAASIHVQEYLPPKTIDPQKAGERLRRAVEVIPKILNVSPESVFLKTRMRGQGGARYGVFQRKDEFLEVREGDLRFLVNLEDRLDTGLFLDYRQVRALVKKHAYGRRFLNLFGYTGTATVYAAAGEAAATLTMDMSNLYLDWAKKNMRLNGFTGQNHQYLREDCVQWLENGGDRFDLILLDPPSFSNSKGIAKPLNLQSDHVDLIQHVARRLTSDGILLFSTNFQRFKLDESALQPTWNIQDLSRQTLPLDFARNPKIHRCWMLTLKQKNRV
;
A
#
# COMPACT_ATOMS: atom_id res chain seq x y z
N MET A 1 -17.27 -31.12 -36.06
CA MET A 1 -17.48 -31.74 -34.72
C MET A 1 -17.66 -30.63 -33.72
N ASN A 2 -18.75 -30.61 -32.96
CA ASN A 2 -18.90 -29.66 -31.87
C ASN A 2 -18.30 -30.27 -30.60
N LEU A 3 -17.34 -29.59 -29.98
CA LEU A 3 -16.68 -29.96 -28.75
C LEU A 3 -17.25 -29.16 -27.58
N VAL A 4 -17.18 -29.70 -26.36
CA VAL A 4 -17.57 -29.01 -25.13
C VAL A 4 -16.33 -28.40 -24.52
N PHE A 5 -16.34 -27.11 -24.31
CA PHE A 5 -15.25 -26.35 -23.68
C PHE A 5 -15.68 -25.80 -22.32
N PHE A 6 -14.69 -25.45 -21.51
CA PHE A 6 -14.85 -24.70 -20.28
C PHE A 6 -13.85 -23.53 -20.25
N ALA A 7 -14.36 -22.30 -20.35
CA ALA A 7 -13.52 -21.11 -20.18
C ALA A 7 -13.58 -20.66 -18.72
N THR A 8 -12.42 -20.57 -18.05
CA THR A 8 -12.34 -20.05 -16.68
C THR A 8 -12.27 -18.52 -16.69
N SER A 9 -12.80 -17.85 -15.66
CA SER A 9 -12.76 -16.39 -15.52
C SER A 9 -12.52 -15.95 -14.08
N PRO A 10 -12.17 -14.68 -13.84
CA PRO A 10 -12.24 -14.11 -12.49
C PRO A 10 -13.67 -14.23 -11.94
N GLN A 11 -13.79 -14.47 -10.64
CA GLN A 11 -15.10 -14.60 -9.99
C GLN A 11 -15.86 -13.26 -10.08
N GLY A 12 -17.14 -13.33 -10.44
CA GLY A 12 -18.00 -12.17 -10.67
C GLY A 12 -18.04 -11.71 -12.15
N THR A 13 -17.16 -12.25 -13.01
CA THR A 13 -17.12 -11.88 -14.44
C THR A 13 -17.73 -12.94 -15.37
N GLU A 14 -18.32 -13.99 -14.83
CA GLU A 14 -18.92 -15.08 -15.58
C GLU A 14 -20.04 -14.60 -16.55
N PRO A 15 -20.92 -13.64 -16.19
CA PRO A 15 -21.91 -13.09 -17.11
C PRO A 15 -21.28 -12.35 -18.31
N LEU A 16 -20.18 -11.60 -18.07
CA LEU A 16 -19.44 -10.92 -19.14
C LEU A 16 -18.81 -11.93 -20.10
N LEU A 17 -18.18 -12.97 -19.56
CA LEU A 17 -17.61 -14.05 -20.36
C LEU A 17 -18.69 -14.76 -21.20
N ALA A 18 -19.85 -15.03 -20.61
CA ALA A 18 -20.96 -15.64 -21.35
C ALA A 18 -21.44 -14.77 -22.52
N LYS A 19 -21.55 -13.44 -22.32
CA LYS A 19 -21.89 -12.48 -23.38
C LYS A 19 -20.82 -12.49 -24.50
N GLU A 20 -19.53 -12.44 -24.09
CA GLU A 20 -18.40 -12.49 -25.03
C GLU A 20 -18.39 -13.77 -25.88
N LEU A 21 -18.54 -14.94 -25.22
CA LEU A 21 -18.61 -16.23 -25.91
C LEU A 21 -19.78 -16.30 -26.91
N LYS A 22 -20.94 -15.74 -26.55
CA LYS A 22 -22.09 -15.65 -27.46
C LYS A 22 -21.77 -14.83 -28.70
N THR A 23 -21.10 -13.69 -28.52
CA THR A 23 -20.66 -12.83 -29.64
C THR A 23 -19.65 -13.55 -30.54
N LEU A 24 -18.80 -14.42 -30.00
CA LEU A 24 -17.84 -15.21 -30.72
C LEU A 24 -18.47 -16.42 -31.45
N GLY A 25 -19.78 -16.69 -31.23
CA GLY A 25 -20.51 -17.76 -31.91
C GLY A 25 -20.58 -19.07 -31.11
N ALA A 26 -20.38 -19.05 -29.81
CA ALA A 26 -20.53 -20.23 -28.95
C ALA A 26 -22.01 -20.66 -28.85
N ALA A 27 -22.23 -21.98 -28.77
CA ALA A 27 -23.54 -22.57 -28.53
C ALA A 27 -23.64 -23.15 -27.10
N ARG A 28 -24.86 -23.38 -26.65
CA ARG A 28 -25.17 -24.01 -25.35
C ARG A 28 -24.38 -23.47 -24.17
N ILE A 29 -24.31 -22.14 -24.07
CA ILE A 29 -23.56 -21.41 -23.05
C ILE A 29 -24.21 -21.62 -21.69
N ARG A 30 -23.42 -22.08 -20.70
CA ARG A 30 -23.88 -22.35 -19.32
C ARG A 30 -22.87 -21.74 -18.34
N PRO A 31 -23.17 -20.61 -17.71
CA PRO A 31 -22.36 -20.05 -16.63
C PRO A 31 -22.29 -21.02 -15.44
N ALA A 32 -21.12 -21.09 -14.83
CA ALA A 32 -20.87 -21.86 -13.62
C ALA A 32 -19.86 -21.09 -12.74
N GLN A 33 -19.72 -21.47 -11.47
CA GLN A 33 -18.78 -20.82 -10.58
C GLN A 33 -17.33 -20.88 -11.11
N GLY A 34 -16.75 -19.73 -11.42
CA GLY A 34 -15.38 -19.57 -11.88
C GLY A 34 -15.19 -19.79 -13.38
N GLY A 35 -16.28 -19.78 -14.18
CA GLY A 35 -16.19 -19.88 -15.63
C GLY A 35 -17.49 -20.22 -16.33
N VAL A 36 -17.38 -20.52 -17.63
CA VAL A 36 -18.53 -20.78 -18.51
C VAL A 36 -18.26 -22.03 -19.34
N SER A 37 -19.20 -22.98 -19.34
CA SER A 37 -19.20 -24.12 -20.27
C SER A 37 -19.96 -23.76 -21.55
N PHE A 38 -19.45 -24.20 -22.70
CA PHE A 38 -20.07 -23.93 -24.00
C PHE A 38 -19.68 -24.98 -25.05
N GLU A 39 -20.43 -25.04 -26.14
CA GLU A 39 -20.12 -25.88 -27.30
C GLU A 39 -19.62 -25.05 -28.47
N GLY A 40 -18.69 -25.64 -29.24
CA GLY A 40 -18.18 -24.99 -30.44
C GLY A 40 -17.19 -25.83 -31.26
N SER A 41 -16.73 -25.26 -32.34
CA SER A 41 -15.73 -25.85 -33.25
C SER A 41 -14.29 -25.54 -32.78
N LEU A 42 -13.29 -26.15 -33.42
CA LEU A 42 -11.88 -25.81 -33.29
C LEU A 42 -11.60 -24.35 -33.64
N THR A 43 -12.27 -23.84 -34.67
CA THR A 43 -12.19 -22.42 -35.05
C THR A 43 -12.61 -21.53 -33.88
N LEU A 44 -13.72 -21.87 -33.21
CA LEU A 44 -14.16 -21.12 -32.04
C LEU A 44 -13.15 -21.18 -30.90
N ALA A 45 -12.49 -22.32 -30.68
CA ALA A 45 -11.43 -22.41 -29.67
C ALA A 45 -10.26 -21.46 -29.95
N CYS A 46 -9.84 -21.35 -31.24
CA CYS A 46 -8.86 -20.35 -31.68
C CYS A 46 -9.34 -18.93 -31.43
N LEU A 47 -10.58 -18.61 -31.79
CA LEU A 47 -11.17 -17.28 -31.60
C LEU A 47 -11.29 -16.92 -30.12
N VAL A 48 -11.68 -17.84 -29.24
CA VAL A 48 -11.73 -17.60 -27.80
C VAL A 48 -10.35 -17.32 -27.27
N CYS A 49 -9.33 -18.10 -27.61
CA CYS A 49 -7.95 -17.84 -27.19
C CYS A 49 -7.40 -16.50 -27.67
N LEU A 50 -7.81 -16.07 -28.87
CA LEU A 50 -7.32 -14.82 -29.48
C LEU A 50 -8.10 -13.59 -29.01
N TRP A 51 -9.43 -13.66 -28.95
CA TRP A 51 -10.31 -12.51 -28.77
C TRP A 51 -10.90 -12.36 -27.36
N SER A 52 -10.94 -13.44 -26.56
CA SER A 52 -11.53 -13.31 -25.23
C SER A 52 -10.69 -12.39 -24.33
N ARG A 53 -11.34 -11.32 -23.85
CA ARG A 53 -10.77 -10.35 -22.93
C ARG A 53 -10.87 -10.83 -21.48
N ILE A 54 -11.91 -11.65 -21.19
CA ILE A 54 -12.30 -12.05 -19.84
C ILE A 54 -11.73 -13.42 -19.46
N ALA A 55 -11.64 -14.37 -20.40
CA ALA A 55 -11.18 -15.71 -20.10
C ALA A 55 -9.76 -15.72 -19.49
N SER A 56 -9.59 -16.56 -18.48
CA SER A 56 -8.28 -16.85 -17.90
C SER A 56 -7.62 -18.06 -18.54
N ARG A 57 -8.40 -19.12 -18.80
CA ARG A 57 -7.97 -20.33 -19.52
C ARG A 57 -9.11 -20.87 -20.35
N LEU A 58 -8.77 -21.56 -21.43
CA LEU A 58 -9.68 -22.37 -22.21
C LEU A 58 -9.33 -23.83 -22.04
N LEU A 59 -10.22 -24.58 -21.44
CA LEU A 59 -10.06 -26.00 -21.13
C LEU A 59 -10.95 -26.85 -22.05
N LEU A 60 -10.40 -27.94 -22.57
CA LEU A 60 -11.14 -29.02 -23.21
C LEU A 60 -11.25 -30.20 -22.25
N PRO A 61 -12.36 -30.40 -21.54
CA PRO A 61 -12.55 -31.57 -20.67
C PRO A 61 -12.47 -32.87 -21.48
N LEU A 62 -11.60 -33.77 -21.04
CA LEU A 62 -11.45 -35.11 -21.64
C LEU A 62 -12.27 -36.14 -20.86
N GLU A 63 -12.12 -36.15 -19.51
CA GLU A 63 -12.76 -37.13 -18.68
C GLU A 63 -13.15 -36.58 -17.32
N ARG A 64 -14.21 -37.13 -16.71
CA ARG A 64 -14.66 -36.82 -15.35
C ARG A 64 -15.01 -38.13 -14.63
N PHE A 65 -14.37 -38.35 -13.49
CA PHE A 65 -14.57 -39.55 -12.67
C PHE A 65 -14.43 -39.26 -11.18
N VAL A 66 -14.85 -40.24 -10.36
CA VAL A 66 -14.75 -40.15 -8.90
C VAL A 66 -13.54 -40.97 -8.47
N ILE A 67 -12.82 -40.48 -7.46
CA ILE A 67 -11.68 -41.17 -6.84
C ILE A 67 -11.89 -41.31 -5.36
N GLU A 68 -11.42 -42.41 -4.80
CA GLU A 68 -11.28 -42.64 -3.36
C GLU A 68 -9.82 -42.86 -2.97
N THR A 69 -9.02 -43.37 -3.89
CA THR A 69 -7.60 -43.67 -3.73
C THR A 69 -6.75 -42.99 -4.80
N PRO A 70 -5.43 -42.90 -4.60
CA PRO A 70 -4.51 -42.44 -5.66
C PRO A 70 -4.48 -43.41 -6.87
N GLU A 71 -4.79 -44.67 -6.67
CA GLU A 71 -4.87 -45.70 -7.70
C GLU A 71 -6.03 -45.44 -8.64
N ASP A 72 -7.17 -44.98 -8.12
CA ASP A 72 -8.33 -44.59 -8.97
C ASP A 72 -7.96 -43.40 -9.88
N LEU A 73 -7.19 -42.44 -9.37
CA LEU A 73 -6.68 -41.31 -10.18
C LEU A 73 -5.77 -41.79 -11.31
N TYR A 74 -4.88 -42.74 -11.00
CA TYR A 74 -3.99 -43.31 -12.00
C TYR A 74 -4.76 -44.09 -13.05
N ALA A 75 -5.68 -44.97 -12.64
CA ALA A 75 -6.49 -45.77 -13.55
C ALA A 75 -7.36 -44.90 -14.48
N GLY A 76 -8.05 -43.90 -13.92
CA GLY A 76 -8.87 -42.97 -14.71
C GLY A 76 -8.03 -42.14 -15.70
N ALA A 77 -6.83 -41.70 -15.30
CA ALA A 77 -5.94 -41.01 -16.19
C ALA A 77 -5.34 -41.92 -17.30
N THR A 78 -5.05 -43.19 -16.98
CA THR A 78 -4.55 -44.17 -17.97
C THR A 78 -5.62 -44.55 -18.99
N ALA A 79 -6.91 -44.53 -18.64
CA ALA A 79 -8.02 -44.86 -19.55
C ALA A 79 -8.19 -43.85 -20.70
N ILE A 80 -7.74 -42.58 -20.54
CA ILE A 80 -7.83 -41.55 -21.59
C ILE A 80 -6.95 -41.95 -22.78
N PRO A 81 -7.45 -41.86 -24.05
CA PRO A 81 -6.66 -42.17 -25.26
C PRO A 81 -5.70 -40.97 -25.58
N TRP A 82 -4.58 -40.93 -24.85
CA TRP A 82 -3.62 -39.84 -24.95
C TRP A 82 -2.97 -39.70 -26.33
N GLU A 83 -2.90 -40.79 -27.08
CA GLU A 83 -2.41 -40.85 -28.46
C GLU A 83 -3.23 -39.97 -29.44
N ASP A 84 -4.51 -39.69 -29.15
CA ASP A 84 -5.35 -38.79 -29.90
C ASP A 84 -4.99 -37.30 -29.64
N HIS A 85 -4.23 -37.04 -28.61
CA HIS A 85 -3.96 -35.68 -28.10
C HIS A 85 -2.48 -35.31 -28.13
N LEU A 86 -1.57 -36.27 -28.00
CA LEU A 86 -0.16 -36.07 -27.80
C LEU A 86 0.63 -37.09 -28.62
N ARG A 87 1.65 -36.66 -29.34
CA ARG A 87 2.57 -37.55 -30.04
C ARG A 87 3.72 -37.97 -29.13
N LEU A 88 4.37 -39.11 -29.41
CA LEU A 88 5.52 -39.57 -28.66
C LEU A 88 6.70 -38.57 -28.68
N SER A 89 6.83 -37.80 -29.75
CA SER A 89 7.87 -36.76 -29.94
C SER A 89 7.58 -35.48 -29.17
N ASP A 90 6.35 -35.29 -28.73
CA ASP A 90 5.93 -34.02 -28.11
C ASP A 90 6.29 -33.99 -26.62
N THR A 91 6.31 -32.79 -26.06
CA THR A 91 6.50 -32.60 -24.61
C THR A 91 5.16 -32.29 -23.93
N PHE A 92 5.01 -32.71 -22.70
CA PHE A 92 3.81 -32.40 -21.92
C PHE A 92 4.11 -31.96 -20.49
N ALA A 93 3.13 -31.31 -19.86
CA ALA A 93 3.13 -31.00 -18.43
C ALA A 93 1.75 -31.23 -17.84
N VAL A 94 1.71 -31.52 -16.54
CA VAL A 94 0.48 -31.70 -15.78
C VAL A 94 0.40 -30.67 -14.65
N ASP A 95 -0.63 -29.84 -14.66
CA ASP A 95 -0.99 -28.94 -13.59
C ASP A 95 -2.15 -29.55 -12.79
N PHE A 96 -1.96 -29.77 -11.49
CA PHE A 96 -2.96 -30.37 -10.62
C PHE A 96 -3.42 -29.38 -9.55
N PHE A 97 -4.72 -29.20 -9.42
CA PHE A 97 -5.37 -28.25 -8.51
C PHE A 97 -6.35 -28.93 -7.59
N GLY A 98 -6.33 -28.50 -6.34
CA GLY A 98 -7.19 -29.05 -5.28
C GLY A 98 -6.58 -30.22 -4.56
N THR A 99 -7.12 -30.50 -3.39
CA THR A 99 -6.79 -31.64 -2.52
C THR A 99 -8.09 -32.29 -2.08
N GLY A 100 -8.02 -33.52 -1.68
CA GLY A 100 -9.20 -34.30 -1.23
C GLY A 100 -8.82 -35.67 -0.73
N GLN A 101 -9.81 -36.53 -0.58
CA GLN A 101 -9.59 -37.92 -0.13
C GLN A 101 -8.65 -38.64 -1.11
N GLY A 102 -7.59 -39.25 -0.57
CA GLY A 102 -6.56 -39.95 -1.35
C GLY A 102 -5.44 -39.07 -1.88
N ILE A 103 -5.68 -37.76 -2.15
CA ILE A 103 -4.67 -36.81 -2.68
C ILE A 103 -4.49 -35.62 -1.74
N ARG A 104 -3.51 -35.69 -0.86
CA ARG A 104 -3.22 -34.65 0.15
C ARG A 104 -2.33 -33.54 -0.37
N HIS A 105 -1.58 -33.77 -1.45
CA HIS A 105 -0.64 -32.79 -2.05
C HIS A 105 -0.84 -32.72 -3.54
N THR A 106 -0.96 -31.51 -4.09
CA THR A 106 -1.17 -31.25 -5.52
C THR A 106 -0.02 -31.80 -6.38
N ASN A 107 1.22 -31.68 -5.90
CA ASN A 107 2.39 -32.23 -6.61
C ASN A 107 2.30 -33.77 -6.76
N PHE A 108 1.86 -34.48 -5.73
CA PHE A 108 1.66 -35.92 -5.79
C PHE A 108 0.58 -36.29 -6.81
N GLY A 109 -0.57 -35.57 -6.82
CA GLY A 109 -1.62 -35.78 -7.80
C GLY A 109 -1.13 -35.55 -9.23
N GLY A 110 -0.35 -34.49 -9.44
CA GLY A 110 0.27 -34.19 -10.74
C GLY A 110 1.23 -35.29 -11.21
N LEU A 111 2.07 -35.83 -10.31
CA LEU A 111 2.97 -36.96 -10.62
C LEU A 111 2.21 -38.20 -10.99
N ARG A 112 1.12 -38.57 -10.27
CA ARG A 112 0.31 -39.76 -10.57
C ARG A 112 -0.31 -39.68 -11.97
N VAL A 113 -0.85 -38.54 -12.36
CA VAL A 113 -1.40 -38.33 -13.73
C VAL A 113 -0.27 -38.34 -14.78
N LYS A 114 0.87 -37.74 -14.48
CA LYS A 114 2.05 -37.78 -15.36
C LYS A 114 2.53 -39.22 -15.59
N ASP A 115 2.58 -40.03 -14.51
CA ASP A 115 3.02 -41.44 -14.61
C ASP A 115 2.02 -42.25 -15.43
N ALA A 116 0.71 -42.06 -15.22
CA ALA A 116 -0.34 -42.68 -16.01
C ALA A 116 -0.21 -42.43 -17.52
N ILE A 117 0.06 -41.17 -17.91
CA ILE A 117 0.31 -40.78 -19.31
C ILE A 117 1.58 -41.48 -19.84
N ALA A 118 2.66 -41.42 -19.11
CA ALA A 118 3.96 -41.98 -19.53
C ALA A 118 3.88 -43.51 -19.68
N ASP A 119 3.22 -44.19 -18.76
CA ASP A 119 3.11 -45.66 -18.75
C ASP A 119 2.16 -46.15 -19.85
N ARG A 120 1.08 -45.40 -20.16
CA ARG A 120 0.23 -45.74 -21.33
C ARG A 120 1.04 -45.77 -22.62
N PHE A 121 1.83 -44.73 -22.90
CA PHE A 121 2.69 -44.69 -24.08
C PHE A 121 3.74 -45.80 -24.03
N ARG A 122 4.40 -46.03 -22.87
CA ARG A 122 5.40 -47.07 -22.72
C ARG A 122 4.83 -48.48 -23.01
N ASN A 123 3.61 -48.74 -22.53
CA ASN A 123 2.95 -50.02 -22.76
C ASN A 123 2.55 -50.23 -24.21
N GLN A 124 2.25 -49.14 -24.97
CA GLN A 124 1.86 -49.21 -26.36
C GLN A 124 3.05 -49.22 -27.36
N THR A 125 4.09 -48.44 -27.03
CA THR A 125 5.16 -48.12 -28.02
C THR A 125 6.57 -48.48 -27.50
N GLY A 126 6.73 -48.91 -26.26
CA GLY A 126 8.03 -49.16 -25.63
C GLY A 126 8.75 -47.87 -25.18
N SER A 127 8.20 -46.70 -25.49
CA SER A 127 8.82 -45.36 -25.19
C SER A 127 7.80 -44.43 -24.57
N ARG A 128 8.25 -43.29 -24.03
CA ARG A 128 7.38 -42.30 -23.39
C ARG A 128 7.66 -40.89 -23.91
N PRO A 129 6.67 -39.98 -23.97
CA PRO A 129 6.87 -38.59 -24.26
C PRO A 129 7.65 -37.89 -23.14
N SER A 130 8.38 -36.83 -23.49
CA SER A 130 9.16 -36.04 -22.56
C SER A 130 8.33 -35.07 -21.74
N VAL A 131 8.75 -34.77 -20.51
CA VAL A 131 8.10 -33.77 -19.65
C VAL A 131 8.83 -32.45 -19.75
N ARG A 132 8.11 -31.34 -20.03
CA ARG A 132 8.65 -29.99 -20.04
C ARG A 132 7.67 -29.04 -19.32
N LEU A 133 8.07 -28.52 -18.18
CA LEU A 133 7.18 -27.70 -17.32
C LEU A 133 6.87 -26.33 -17.93
N GLN A 134 7.84 -25.77 -18.67
CA GLN A 134 7.67 -24.47 -19.33
C GLN A 134 7.33 -24.66 -20.81
N ARG A 135 6.19 -24.10 -21.23
CA ARG A 135 5.72 -24.10 -22.62
C ARG A 135 5.76 -25.47 -23.31
N PRO A 136 5.16 -26.52 -22.69
CA PRO A 136 5.05 -27.83 -23.34
C PRO A 136 4.15 -27.76 -24.55
N GLU A 137 4.28 -28.70 -25.48
CA GLU A 137 3.38 -28.83 -26.63
C GLU A 137 1.94 -29.13 -26.17
N VAL A 138 1.77 -29.92 -25.11
CA VAL A 138 0.45 -30.23 -24.53
C VAL A 138 0.48 -30.00 -23.03
N ARG A 139 -0.45 -29.20 -22.53
CA ARG A 139 -0.64 -28.95 -21.09
C ARG A 139 -1.92 -29.61 -20.60
N VAL A 140 -1.78 -30.47 -19.62
CA VAL A 140 -2.89 -31.18 -19.00
C VAL A 140 -3.29 -30.46 -17.71
N HIS A 141 -4.57 -30.12 -17.60
CA HIS A 141 -5.16 -29.45 -16.43
C HIS A 141 -6.02 -30.46 -15.66
N CYS A 142 -5.65 -30.74 -14.43
CA CYS A 142 -6.38 -31.65 -13.56
C CYS A 142 -6.96 -30.87 -12.37
N ARG A 143 -8.24 -31.05 -12.09
CA ARG A 143 -8.90 -30.43 -10.93
C ARG A 143 -9.62 -31.46 -10.11
N LEU A 144 -9.23 -31.57 -8.83
CA LEU A 144 -9.91 -32.36 -7.81
C LEU A 144 -10.77 -31.44 -6.94
N ARG A 145 -12.05 -31.75 -6.84
CA ARG A 145 -12.97 -31.11 -5.89
C ARG A 145 -13.79 -32.18 -5.20
N ASP A 146 -13.67 -32.25 -3.89
CA ASP A 146 -14.22 -33.32 -3.07
C ASP A 146 -13.64 -34.70 -3.50
N LYS A 147 -14.42 -35.57 -4.14
CA LYS A 147 -13.98 -36.82 -4.73
C LYS A 147 -13.97 -36.82 -6.27
N LYS A 148 -14.38 -35.70 -6.90
CA LYS A 148 -14.55 -35.64 -8.35
C LYS A 148 -13.30 -35.04 -9.00
N VAL A 149 -12.72 -35.78 -9.92
CA VAL A 149 -11.61 -35.34 -10.76
C VAL A 149 -12.14 -34.97 -12.14
N MET A 150 -11.64 -33.87 -12.68
CA MET A 150 -11.76 -33.50 -14.09
C MET A 150 -10.35 -33.41 -14.67
N ILE A 151 -10.10 -34.17 -15.74
CA ILE A 151 -8.89 -34.05 -16.56
C ILE A 151 -9.27 -33.34 -17.86
N ALA A 152 -8.51 -32.32 -18.22
CA ALA A 152 -8.74 -31.48 -19.40
C ALA A 152 -7.43 -31.11 -20.08
N LEU A 153 -7.47 -30.77 -21.36
CA LEU A 153 -6.37 -30.07 -22.01
C LEU A 153 -6.52 -28.56 -21.79
N ASP A 154 -5.42 -27.90 -21.46
CA ASP A 154 -5.37 -26.44 -21.40
C ASP A 154 -4.94 -25.88 -22.76
N LEU A 155 -5.93 -25.50 -23.57
CA LEU A 155 -5.71 -24.98 -24.92
C LEU A 155 -5.07 -23.59 -24.89
N SER A 156 -5.17 -22.86 -23.78
CA SER A 156 -4.50 -21.56 -23.60
C SER A 156 -3.00 -21.71 -23.33
N GLY A 157 -2.57 -22.84 -22.75
CA GLY A 157 -1.18 -23.13 -22.39
C GLY A 157 -0.69 -22.33 -21.18
N GLU A 158 -0.68 -21.00 -21.26
CA GLU A 158 -0.50 -20.06 -20.16
C GLU A 158 -1.80 -19.26 -19.97
N SER A 159 -1.98 -18.65 -18.78
CA SER A 159 -3.18 -17.85 -18.55
C SER A 159 -3.34 -16.73 -19.58
N LEU A 160 -4.54 -16.59 -20.17
CA LEU A 160 -4.85 -15.66 -21.26
C LEU A 160 -4.72 -14.19 -20.83
N HIS A 161 -4.78 -13.89 -19.51
CA HIS A 161 -4.52 -12.53 -19.06
C HIS A 161 -3.08 -12.07 -19.36
N ARG A 162 -2.12 -13.00 -19.52
CA ARG A 162 -0.77 -12.67 -19.98
C ARG A 162 -0.78 -12.36 -21.46
N ARG A 163 -1.09 -11.09 -21.80
CA ARG A 163 -1.25 -10.64 -23.21
C ARG A 163 0.06 -10.57 -24.00
N GLY A 164 1.21 -10.57 -23.29
CA GLY A 164 2.54 -10.42 -23.90
C GLY A 164 3.07 -8.98 -23.89
N TYR A 165 2.26 -7.99 -23.56
CA TYR A 165 2.71 -6.59 -23.55
C TYR A 165 3.35 -6.15 -22.23
N ARG A 166 3.06 -6.80 -21.11
CA ARG A 166 3.61 -6.41 -19.80
C ARG A 166 5.05 -6.86 -19.65
N LEU A 167 5.99 -5.99 -19.99
CA LEU A 167 7.41 -6.19 -19.79
C LEU A 167 7.85 -5.73 -18.40
N GLN A 168 7.18 -4.70 -17.85
CA GLN A 168 7.44 -4.18 -16.53
C GLN A 168 6.18 -4.26 -15.66
N SER A 169 6.36 -4.78 -14.44
CA SER A 169 5.29 -4.94 -13.46
C SER A 169 5.51 -3.99 -12.27
N GLY A 170 4.42 -3.43 -11.76
CA GLY A 170 4.40 -2.72 -10.48
C GLY A 170 4.32 -3.68 -9.30
N GLU A 171 4.27 -3.14 -8.09
CA GLU A 171 4.19 -3.92 -6.84
C GLU A 171 2.89 -4.74 -6.68
N ALA A 172 1.75 -4.27 -7.22
CA ALA A 172 0.44 -4.93 -7.15
C ALA A 172 -0.33 -4.73 -8.47
N PRO A 173 0.10 -5.39 -9.56
CA PRO A 173 -0.46 -5.14 -10.87
C PRO A 173 -1.90 -5.68 -10.98
N LEU A 174 -2.81 -4.85 -11.51
CA LEU A 174 -4.14 -5.30 -11.93
C LEU A 174 -3.98 -6.30 -13.08
N LYS A 175 -4.65 -7.46 -13.01
CA LYS A 175 -4.64 -8.43 -14.10
C LYS A 175 -5.38 -7.86 -15.32
N GLU A 176 -4.87 -8.13 -16.48
CA GLU A 176 -5.37 -7.58 -17.76
C GLU A 176 -6.84 -7.97 -18.01
N ASN A 177 -7.23 -9.20 -17.70
CA ASN A 177 -8.61 -9.64 -17.86
C ASN A 177 -9.56 -9.00 -16.83
N LEU A 178 -9.08 -8.63 -15.64
CA LEU A 178 -9.87 -7.88 -14.69
C LEU A 178 -9.98 -6.41 -15.11
N ALA A 179 -8.90 -5.81 -15.64
CA ALA A 179 -8.93 -4.48 -16.24
C ALA A 179 -9.94 -4.42 -17.39
N ALA A 180 -9.95 -5.43 -18.26
CA ALA A 180 -10.93 -5.54 -19.32
C ALA A 180 -12.37 -5.66 -18.79
N ALA A 181 -12.61 -6.46 -17.74
CA ALA A 181 -13.92 -6.58 -17.11
C ALA A 181 -14.42 -5.24 -16.57
N ILE A 182 -13.55 -4.49 -15.86
CA ILE A 182 -13.85 -3.16 -15.33
C ILE A 182 -14.29 -2.22 -16.48
N LEU A 183 -13.55 -2.20 -17.59
CA LEU A 183 -13.85 -1.36 -18.75
C LEU A 183 -15.17 -1.74 -19.43
N MET A 184 -15.45 -3.04 -19.55
CA MET A 184 -16.71 -3.53 -20.13
C MET A 184 -17.91 -3.19 -19.25
N LEU A 185 -17.79 -3.32 -17.92
CA LEU A 185 -18.84 -2.93 -16.97
C LEU A 185 -19.05 -1.43 -16.95
N ALA A 186 -18.00 -0.64 -17.14
CA ALA A 186 -18.07 0.82 -17.26
C ALA A 186 -18.61 1.30 -18.64
N GLY A 187 -18.94 0.40 -19.58
CA GLY A 187 -19.49 0.75 -20.88
C GLY A 187 -18.47 1.34 -21.86
N TRP A 188 -17.17 1.10 -21.64
CA TRP A 188 -16.12 1.67 -22.49
C TRP A 188 -16.21 1.25 -23.96
N PRO A 189 -16.53 0.00 -24.34
CA PRO A 189 -16.59 -0.38 -25.77
C PRO A 189 -17.53 0.50 -26.59
N GLU A 190 -18.70 0.82 -26.07
CA GLU A 190 -19.69 1.69 -26.69
C GLU A 190 -19.20 3.14 -26.76
N MET A 191 -18.64 3.65 -25.64
CA MET A 191 -18.08 5.00 -25.58
C MET A 191 -16.89 5.19 -26.53
N ALA A 192 -16.03 4.19 -26.68
CA ALA A 192 -14.92 4.22 -27.61
C ALA A 192 -15.38 4.32 -29.06
N THR A 193 -16.45 3.59 -29.43
CA THR A 193 -17.06 3.65 -30.75
C THR A 193 -17.63 5.06 -31.05
N ASP A 194 -18.15 5.74 -30.01
CA ASP A 194 -18.63 7.12 -30.10
C ASP A 194 -17.50 8.17 -30.09
N GLY A 195 -16.23 7.74 -30.04
CA GLY A 195 -15.05 8.62 -30.01
C GLY A 195 -14.91 9.42 -28.73
N LYS A 196 -15.45 8.92 -27.61
CA LYS A 196 -15.34 9.52 -26.28
C LYS A 196 -13.93 9.41 -25.74
N SER A 197 -13.49 10.39 -24.93
CA SER A 197 -12.17 10.38 -24.32
C SER A 197 -12.04 9.38 -23.18
N PHE A 198 -10.81 8.95 -22.92
CA PHE A 198 -10.46 8.04 -21.82
C PHE A 198 -9.44 8.69 -20.87
N LEU A 199 -9.66 8.56 -19.56
CA LEU A 199 -8.74 9.04 -18.54
C LEU A 199 -8.60 8.03 -17.39
N ASP A 200 -7.35 7.67 -17.08
CA ASP A 200 -6.99 6.97 -15.83
C ASP A 200 -6.04 7.85 -15.01
N PRO A 201 -6.52 8.51 -13.94
CA PRO A 201 -5.72 9.45 -13.14
C PRO A 201 -4.72 8.78 -12.20
N MET A 202 -4.71 7.45 -12.06
CA MET A 202 -3.74 6.66 -11.28
C MET A 202 -3.40 5.37 -12.01
N CYS A 203 -2.81 5.52 -13.21
CA CYS A 203 -2.70 4.45 -14.19
C CYS A 203 -1.70 3.34 -13.82
N GLY A 204 -0.82 3.56 -12.84
CA GLY A 204 0.24 2.62 -12.51
C GLY A 204 1.05 2.23 -13.74
N THR A 205 1.16 0.94 -14.03
CA THR A 205 1.87 0.41 -15.21
C THR A 205 1.01 0.37 -16.48
N GLY A 206 -0.14 1.06 -16.51
CA GLY A 206 -0.95 1.32 -17.70
C GLY A 206 -1.98 0.24 -18.05
N ALA A 207 -2.31 -0.70 -17.16
CA ALA A 207 -3.18 -1.84 -17.51
C ALA A 207 -4.57 -1.42 -18.03
N LEU A 208 -5.26 -0.50 -17.33
CA LEU A 208 -6.58 -0.01 -17.77
C LEU A 208 -6.48 0.75 -19.09
N ALA A 209 -5.52 1.66 -19.23
CA ALA A 209 -5.36 2.45 -20.45
C ALA A 209 -4.99 1.59 -21.66
N ILE A 210 -4.14 0.56 -21.51
CA ILE A 210 -3.74 -0.34 -22.59
C ILE A 210 -4.92 -1.25 -23.01
N GLU A 211 -5.64 -1.85 -22.05
CA GLU A 211 -6.82 -2.67 -22.36
C GLU A 211 -7.94 -1.81 -22.99
N ALA A 212 -8.12 -0.56 -22.54
CA ALA A 212 -9.04 0.38 -23.17
C ALA A 212 -8.66 0.71 -24.62
N ALA A 213 -7.37 0.92 -24.88
CA ALA A 213 -6.86 1.15 -26.24
C ALA A 213 -7.02 -0.08 -27.14
N LEU A 214 -6.77 -1.30 -26.61
CA LEU A 214 -7.03 -2.55 -27.32
C LEU A 214 -8.51 -2.72 -27.69
N MET A 215 -9.46 -2.28 -26.85
CA MET A 215 -10.88 -2.29 -27.15
C MET A 215 -11.22 -1.28 -28.25
N ALA A 216 -10.74 -0.05 -28.10
CA ALA A 216 -11.01 1.03 -29.06
C ALA A 216 -10.41 0.78 -30.45
N ALA A 217 -9.25 0.10 -30.50
CA ALA A 217 -8.57 -0.25 -31.75
C ALA A 217 -9.05 -1.58 -32.36
N ASP A 218 -10.11 -2.19 -31.83
CA ASP A 218 -10.56 -3.54 -32.24
C ASP A 218 -9.40 -4.56 -32.25
N GLY A 219 -8.51 -4.43 -31.27
CA GLY A 219 -7.33 -5.27 -31.08
C GLY A 219 -7.64 -6.56 -30.35
N ALA A 220 -7.30 -7.70 -30.90
CA ALA A 220 -7.42 -8.98 -30.20
C ALA A 220 -6.39 -9.07 -29.08
N PRO A 221 -6.79 -9.27 -27.80
CA PRO A 221 -5.87 -9.27 -26.66
C PRO A 221 -4.83 -10.39 -26.72
N GLY A 222 -5.11 -11.49 -27.40
CA GLY A 222 -4.20 -12.61 -27.61
C GLY A 222 -3.16 -12.39 -28.71
N LEU A 223 -3.25 -11.32 -29.49
CA LEU A 223 -2.39 -11.13 -30.68
C LEU A 223 -0.89 -11.02 -30.36
N GLY A 224 -0.54 -10.43 -29.20
CA GLY A 224 0.84 -10.28 -28.74
C GLY A 224 1.44 -11.54 -28.08
N ARG A 225 0.69 -12.62 -27.97
CA ARG A 225 1.19 -13.88 -27.37
C ARG A 225 1.93 -14.72 -28.41
N ASP A 226 2.99 -15.35 -27.99
CA ASP A 226 3.85 -16.21 -28.80
C ASP A 226 3.66 -17.72 -28.52
N TYR A 227 2.85 -18.07 -27.52
CA TYR A 227 2.60 -19.45 -27.12
C TYR A 227 1.14 -19.70 -26.75
N TYR A 228 0.60 -20.83 -27.27
CA TYR A 228 -0.72 -21.38 -26.99
C TYR A 228 -0.63 -22.90 -26.87
N GLY A 229 -1.35 -23.50 -25.90
CA GLY A 229 -1.33 -24.93 -25.65
C GLY A 229 -1.97 -25.77 -26.76
N PHE A 230 -2.83 -25.19 -27.59
CA PHE A 230 -3.47 -25.91 -28.70
C PHE A 230 -2.55 -26.09 -29.91
N THR A 231 -1.47 -25.32 -30.05
CA THR A 231 -0.58 -25.40 -31.24
C THR A 231 0.18 -26.71 -31.32
N GLY A 232 0.39 -27.40 -30.21
CA GLY A 232 0.98 -28.74 -30.16
C GLY A 232 -0.05 -29.88 -30.09
N TRP A 233 -1.34 -29.56 -29.94
CA TRP A 233 -2.39 -30.55 -29.86
C TRP A 233 -2.65 -31.20 -31.21
N VAL A 234 -2.68 -32.54 -31.27
CA VAL A 234 -2.76 -33.31 -32.53
C VAL A 234 -3.87 -32.83 -33.50
N PRO A 235 -5.13 -32.58 -33.07
CA PRO A 235 -6.17 -32.08 -33.97
C PRO A 235 -5.94 -30.68 -34.52
N MET A 236 -4.97 -29.92 -33.97
CA MET A 236 -4.60 -28.57 -34.36
C MET A 236 -3.20 -28.47 -35.00
N SER A 237 -2.67 -29.62 -35.48
CA SER A 237 -1.32 -29.70 -36.08
C SER A 237 -1.18 -28.95 -37.42
N ASP A 238 -2.27 -28.68 -38.12
CA ASP A 238 -2.28 -27.77 -39.28
C ASP A 238 -2.38 -26.30 -38.80
N PRO A 239 -1.34 -25.47 -38.98
CA PRO A 239 -1.36 -24.08 -38.52
C PRO A 239 -2.21 -23.13 -39.36
N SER A 240 -2.75 -23.59 -40.51
CA SER A 240 -3.44 -22.73 -41.49
C SER A 240 -4.65 -22.01 -40.87
N LEU A 241 -5.43 -22.71 -40.06
CA LEU A 241 -6.59 -22.14 -39.36
C LEU A 241 -6.17 -21.02 -38.39
N TRP A 242 -5.18 -21.28 -37.56
CA TRP A 242 -4.66 -20.32 -36.62
C TRP A 242 -4.04 -19.09 -37.27
N ASN A 243 -3.27 -19.31 -38.35
CA ASN A 243 -2.64 -18.23 -39.11
C ASN A 243 -3.68 -17.30 -39.76
N ARG A 244 -4.78 -17.85 -40.30
CA ARG A 244 -5.90 -17.02 -40.80
C ARG A 244 -6.53 -16.17 -39.73
N CYS A 245 -6.87 -16.75 -38.55
CA CYS A 245 -7.45 -16.01 -37.44
C CYS A 245 -6.51 -14.89 -36.97
N ARG A 246 -5.20 -15.14 -36.89
CA ARG A 246 -4.21 -14.12 -36.51
C ARG A 246 -4.07 -13.02 -37.55
N GLN A 247 -4.08 -13.36 -38.82
CA GLN A 247 -3.97 -12.38 -39.93
C GLN A 247 -5.16 -11.42 -39.93
N GLU A 248 -6.37 -11.95 -39.83
CA GLU A 248 -7.59 -11.15 -39.69
C GLU A 248 -7.53 -10.22 -38.49
N ALA A 249 -7.12 -10.73 -37.35
CA ALA A 249 -6.97 -9.91 -36.12
C ALA A 249 -5.94 -8.79 -36.28
N LYS A 250 -4.83 -9.02 -36.98
CA LYS A 250 -3.84 -7.99 -37.31
C LYS A 250 -4.42 -6.88 -38.18
N GLU A 251 -5.16 -7.26 -39.23
CA GLU A 251 -5.77 -6.31 -40.14
C GLU A 251 -6.81 -5.43 -39.43
N ARG A 252 -7.67 -6.02 -38.59
CA ARG A 252 -8.64 -5.30 -37.78
C ARG A 252 -7.95 -4.33 -36.83
N PHE A 253 -6.90 -4.76 -36.12
CA PHE A 253 -6.12 -3.91 -35.24
C PHE A 253 -5.50 -2.71 -35.99
N GLN A 254 -4.86 -2.95 -37.13
CA GLN A 254 -4.27 -1.87 -37.94
C GLN A 254 -5.31 -0.88 -38.47
N ALA A 255 -6.50 -1.34 -38.82
CA ALA A 255 -7.60 -0.46 -39.17
C ALA A 255 -8.09 0.37 -38.01
N GLY A 256 -8.27 -0.25 -36.85
CA GLY A 256 -8.76 0.40 -35.61
C GLY A 256 -7.80 1.45 -35.03
N LEU A 257 -6.49 1.26 -35.20
CA LEU A 257 -5.48 2.24 -34.76
C LEU A 257 -5.67 3.65 -35.38
N LYS A 258 -6.34 3.75 -36.52
CA LYS A 258 -6.61 5.03 -37.19
C LYS A 258 -7.71 5.84 -36.49
N HIS A 259 -8.53 5.20 -35.66
CA HIS A 259 -9.74 5.77 -35.08
C HIS A 259 -9.68 5.82 -33.53
N LEU A 260 -8.48 5.70 -32.96
CA LEU A 260 -8.32 5.78 -31.53
C LEU A 260 -8.79 7.14 -30.97
N PRO A 261 -9.65 7.15 -29.94
CA PRO A 261 -10.00 8.39 -29.25
C PRO A 261 -8.82 8.92 -28.43
N GLN A 262 -9.00 10.08 -27.81
CA GLN A 262 -8.00 10.62 -26.90
C GLN A 262 -7.87 9.73 -25.67
N MET A 263 -6.67 9.24 -25.40
CA MET A 263 -6.34 8.32 -24.31
C MET A 263 -5.28 8.93 -23.41
N VAL A 264 -5.58 9.05 -22.12
CA VAL A 264 -4.66 9.65 -21.13
C VAL A 264 -4.54 8.76 -19.90
N GLY A 265 -3.32 8.49 -19.49
CA GLY A 265 -2.98 7.87 -18.19
C GLY A 265 -2.07 8.80 -17.39
N LEU A 266 -2.42 9.04 -16.13
CA LEU A 266 -1.62 9.87 -15.22
C LEU A 266 -1.20 9.02 -14.02
N ASP A 267 -0.02 9.29 -13.48
CA ASP A 267 0.42 8.72 -12.21
C ASP A 267 1.43 9.65 -11.55
N ALA A 268 1.48 9.66 -10.23
CA ALA A 268 2.45 10.47 -9.48
C ALA A 268 3.87 9.85 -9.49
N ASP A 269 3.98 8.54 -9.74
CA ASP A 269 5.28 7.83 -9.77
C ASP A 269 5.87 7.83 -11.19
N PRO A 270 7.01 8.51 -11.42
CA PRO A 270 7.68 8.53 -12.72
C PRO A 270 8.14 7.13 -13.18
N LYS A 271 8.38 6.19 -12.26
CA LYS A 271 8.73 4.80 -12.61
C LYS A 271 7.52 4.06 -13.15
N ALA A 272 6.35 4.25 -12.56
CA ALA A 272 5.09 3.69 -13.04
C ALA A 272 4.75 4.23 -14.43
N VAL A 273 4.86 5.54 -14.65
CA VAL A 273 4.65 6.19 -15.94
C VAL A 273 5.60 5.65 -17.02
N ASN A 274 6.89 5.51 -16.69
CA ASN A 274 7.86 4.94 -17.63
C ASN A 274 7.52 3.47 -17.98
N ALA A 275 7.12 2.67 -16.99
CA ALA A 275 6.67 1.30 -17.20
C ALA A 275 5.40 1.24 -18.09
N ALA A 276 4.45 2.16 -17.88
CA ALA A 276 3.25 2.27 -18.71
C ALA A 276 3.59 2.57 -20.19
N LYS A 277 4.52 3.49 -20.43
CA LYS A 277 5.01 3.81 -21.80
C LYS A 277 5.64 2.60 -22.48
N ILE A 278 6.52 1.87 -21.76
CA ILE A 278 7.16 0.65 -22.29
C ILE A 278 6.13 -0.42 -22.60
N ASN A 279 5.19 -0.67 -21.69
CA ASN A 279 4.13 -1.66 -21.86
C ASN A 279 3.18 -1.30 -23.02
N ALA A 280 2.82 -0.02 -23.15
CA ALA A 280 1.99 0.47 -24.24
C ALA A 280 2.69 0.35 -25.61
N ALA A 281 3.98 0.68 -25.68
CA ALA A 281 4.78 0.48 -26.89
C ALA A 281 4.82 -1.00 -27.31
N GLN A 282 5.00 -1.92 -26.35
CA GLN A 282 4.98 -3.36 -26.59
C GLN A 282 3.60 -3.86 -27.05
N ALA A 283 2.51 -3.22 -26.60
CA ALA A 283 1.14 -3.49 -27.05
C ALA A 283 0.82 -2.92 -28.44
N GLY A 284 1.72 -2.19 -29.08
CA GLY A 284 1.54 -1.54 -30.38
C GLY A 284 0.96 -0.13 -30.33
N PHE A 285 0.97 0.51 -29.16
CA PHE A 285 0.41 1.86 -28.95
C PHE A 285 1.50 2.92 -28.68
N HIS A 286 2.67 2.77 -29.30
CA HIS A 286 3.72 3.79 -29.20
C HIS A 286 3.17 5.18 -29.53
N ASP A 287 3.29 6.13 -28.61
CA ASP A 287 2.82 7.53 -28.70
C ASP A 287 1.31 7.72 -29.01
N ARG A 288 0.51 6.64 -28.91
CA ARG A 288 -0.95 6.71 -29.10
C ARG A 288 -1.73 6.91 -27.81
N ILE A 289 -1.12 6.58 -26.68
CA ILE A 289 -1.64 6.82 -25.32
C ILE A 289 -0.70 7.83 -24.66
N ARG A 290 -1.23 8.96 -24.22
CA ARG A 290 -0.45 9.96 -23.48
C ARG A 290 -0.30 9.51 -22.02
N PHE A 291 0.94 9.31 -21.55
CA PHE A 291 1.25 9.01 -20.18
C PHE A 291 2.11 10.14 -19.57
N ASP A 292 1.61 10.79 -18.52
CA ASP A 292 2.30 11.89 -17.87
C ASP A 292 2.47 11.64 -16.36
N CYS A 293 3.62 12.12 -15.84
CA CYS A 293 3.87 12.11 -14.41
C CYS A 293 3.18 13.33 -13.79
N GLN A 294 2.05 13.09 -13.12
CA GLN A 294 1.23 14.15 -12.55
C GLN A 294 0.61 13.71 -11.22
N PRO A 295 0.82 14.46 -10.13
CA PRO A 295 0.12 14.24 -8.87
C PRO A 295 -1.39 14.45 -9.03
N LEU A 296 -2.17 13.69 -8.24
CA LEU A 296 -3.64 13.75 -8.26
C LEU A 296 -4.18 15.17 -8.02
N GLU A 297 -3.50 15.97 -7.21
CA GLU A 297 -3.86 17.35 -6.87
C GLU A 297 -3.90 18.32 -8.08
N HIS A 298 -3.26 17.93 -9.17
CA HIS A 298 -3.26 18.71 -10.43
C HIS A 298 -4.32 18.23 -11.43
N LEU A 299 -5.09 17.21 -11.08
CA LEU A 299 -6.14 16.69 -11.94
C LEU A 299 -7.18 17.79 -12.23
N GLY A 300 -7.50 17.99 -13.49
CA GLY A 300 -8.48 18.99 -13.95
C GLY A 300 -7.89 20.33 -14.40
N LYS A 301 -6.63 20.66 -14.07
CA LYS A 301 -6.03 21.96 -14.46
C LYS A 301 -5.74 22.07 -15.96
N GLU A 302 -5.54 20.95 -16.66
CA GLU A 302 -5.20 20.91 -18.10
C GLU A 302 -6.26 20.20 -18.96
N SER A 303 -7.33 19.67 -18.36
CA SER A 303 -8.33 18.84 -19.05
C SER A 303 -9.40 19.63 -19.82
N GLY A 304 -9.29 20.94 -19.90
CA GLY A 304 -10.29 21.82 -20.53
C GLY A 304 -10.50 21.65 -22.04
N GLN A 305 -9.83 20.69 -22.71
CA GLN A 305 -9.99 20.40 -24.15
C GLN A 305 -10.45 18.97 -24.45
N ALA A 306 -10.57 18.07 -23.46
CA ALA A 306 -11.01 16.71 -23.69
C ALA A 306 -12.55 16.64 -23.77
N ARG A 307 -13.06 15.95 -24.79
CA ARG A 307 -14.51 15.64 -24.85
C ARG A 307 -14.89 14.73 -23.68
N PRO A 308 -16.04 14.95 -23.01
CA PRO A 308 -16.49 14.06 -21.94
C PRO A 308 -16.48 12.59 -22.37
N GLY A 309 -16.04 11.71 -21.49
CA GLY A 309 -15.85 10.30 -21.80
C GLY A 309 -15.87 9.43 -20.54
N LEU A 310 -14.95 8.48 -20.45
CA LEU A 310 -14.78 7.60 -19.31
C LEU A 310 -13.55 8.03 -18.47
N LEU A 311 -13.78 8.34 -17.20
CA LEU A 311 -12.74 8.34 -16.18
C LEU A 311 -12.83 7.02 -15.43
N VAL A 312 -11.78 6.21 -15.50
CA VAL A 312 -11.73 4.95 -14.75
C VAL A 312 -10.39 4.82 -14.06
N THR A 313 -10.40 4.34 -12.80
CA THR A 313 -9.16 4.21 -12.05
C THR A 313 -9.24 3.12 -11.00
N ASN A 314 -8.06 2.60 -10.65
CA ASN A 314 -7.84 1.59 -9.62
C ASN A 314 -6.87 2.15 -8.55
N PRO A 315 -7.36 3.02 -7.64
CA PRO A 315 -6.51 3.61 -6.61
C PRO A 315 -5.96 2.55 -5.65
N PRO A 316 -4.81 2.77 -5.00
CA PRO A 316 -4.27 1.85 -4.01
C PRO A 316 -5.22 1.69 -2.81
N TYR A 317 -5.45 0.42 -2.37
CA TYR A 317 -6.41 0.09 -1.29
C TYR A 317 -5.76 0.01 0.10
N GLY A 318 -4.46 0.24 0.22
CA GLY A 318 -3.79 0.17 1.52
C GLY A 318 -3.74 -1.23 2.16
N ILE A 319 -3.72 -2.31 1.37
CA ILE A 319 -3.73 -3.72 1.81
C ILE A 319 -2.54 -4.07 2.70
N ARG A 320 -1.44 -3.35 2.59
CA ARG A 320 -0.30 -3.49 3.49
C ARG A 320 -0.59 -2.76 4.80
N LEU A 321 -0.40 -3.46 5.91
CA LEU A 321 -0.58 -2.95 7.27
C LEU A 321 0.00 -1.51 7.41
N GLY A 322 -0.88 -0.54 7.71
CA GLY A 322 -0.53 0.86 7.90
C GLY A 322 -0.81 1.81 6.73
N LEU A 323 -1.33 1.33 5.58
CA LEU A 323 -1.65 2.17 4.41
C LEU A 323 -3.17 2.41 4.20
N ALA A 324 -4.04 1.80 5.01
CA ALA A 324 -5.50 1.90 4.85
C ALA A 324 -6.00 3.35 4.93
N ASP A 325 -5.37 4.17 5.77
CA ASP A 325 -5.78 5.57 5.96
C ASP A 325 -5.29 6.48 4.84
N ALA A 326 -4.05 6.27 4.40
CA ALA A 326 -3.54 6.97 3.22
C ALA A 326 -4.42 6.66 2.00
N ALA A 327 -4.89 5.40 1.88
CA ALA A 327 -5.83 5.01 0.84
C ALA A 327 -7.18 5.72 1.00
N THR A 328 -7.71 5.82 2.22
CA THR A 328 -8.97 6.54 2.49
C THR A 328 -8.85 8.03 2.14
N ILE A 329 -7.77 8.69 2.56
CA ILE A 329 -7.50 10.10 2.23
C ILE A 329 -7.37 10.30 0.72
N LEU A 330 -6.66 9.38 0.04
CA LEU A 330 -6.51 9.42 -1.40
C LEU A 330 -7.86 9.28 -2.11
N HIS A 331 -8.74 8.38 -1.62
CA HIS A 331 -10.10 8.23 -2.15
C HIS A 331 -10.94 9.48 -1.92
N GLN A 332 -10.85 10.13 -0.74
CA GLN A 332 -11.53 11.42 -0.48
C GLN A 332 -11.10 12.49 -1.47
N ARG A 333 -9.79 12.67 -1.65
CA ARG A 333 -9.24 13.62 -2.63
C ARG A 333 -9.69 13.31 -4.06
N LEU A 334 -9.65 12.03 -4.43
CA LEU A 334 -10.12 11.58 -5.74
C LEU A 334 -11.60 11.93 -5.93
N GLY A 335 -12.47 11.60 -4.97
CA GLY A 335 -13.90 11.91 -5.03
C GLY A 335 -14.18 13.41 -5.16
N ASP A 336 -13.47 14.25 -4.41
CA ASP A 336 -13.61 15.71 -4.46
C ASP A 336 -13.17 16.29 -5.82
N LEU A 337 -12.04 15.83 -6.37
CA LEU A 337 -11.52 16.31 -7.64
C LEU A 337 -12.40 15.85 -8.81
N VAL A 338 -12.85 14.60 -8.79
CA VAL A 338 -13.72 14.05 -9.85
C VAL A 338 -15.06 14.76 -9.87
N ARG A 339 -15.73 14.95 -8.73
CA ARG A 339 -16.98 15.72 -8.67
C ARG A 339 -16.83 17.16 -9.14
N ARG A 340 -15.69 17.79 -8.86
CA ARG A 340 -15.44 19.20 -9.21
C ARG A 340 -15.12 19.42 -10.69
N HIS A 341 -14.38 18.49 -11.31
CA HIS A 341 -13.79 18.68 -12.64
C HIS A 341 -14.33 17.74 -13.73
N PHE A 342 -15.04 16.65 -13.34
CA PHE A 342 -15.48 15.59 -14.27
C PHE A 342 -16.95 15.22 -14.07
N PHE A 343 -17.78 16.18 -13.63
CA PHE A 343 -19.22 15.96 -13.38
C PHE A 343 -20.00 15.56 -14.65
N ASP A 344 -19.50 15.88 -15.81
CA ASP A 344 -20.05 15.54 -17.13
C ASP A 344 -19.45 14.27 -17.74
N TRP A 345 -18.53 13.60 -17.03
CA TRP A 345 -17.93 12.34 -17.40
C TRP A 345 -18.64 11.16 -16.74
N TYR A 346 -18.58 10.01 -17.40
CA TYR A 346 -18.87 8.76 -16.70
C TYR A 346 -17.65 8.37 -15.87
N CYS A 347 -17.83 8.20 -14.56
CA CYS A 347 -16.74 7.85 -13.68
C CYS A 347 -16.93 6.44 -13.10
N ALA A 348 -15.88 5.63 -13.16
CA ALA A 348 -15.85 4.27 -12.65
C ALA A 348 -14.62 4.09 -11.72
N ILE A 349 -14.84 3.81 -10.44
CA ILE A 349 -13.75 3.69 -9.46
C ILE A 349 -13.74 2.27 -8.91
N PHE A 350 -12.64 1.54 -9.14
CA PHE A 350 -12.47 0.18 -8.64
C PHE A 350 -11.74 0.22 -7.30
N SER A 351 -12.40 -0.18 -6.21
CA SER A 351 -11.88 -0.07 -4.84
C SER A 351 -12.02 -1.36 -4.04
N GLY A 352 -10.97 -1.69 -3.28
CA GLY A 352 -10.97 -2.77 -2.30
C GLY A 352 -11.16 -2.30 -0.85
N LEU A 353 -11.59 -1.06 -0.62
CA LEU A 353 -11.95 -0.57 0.71
C LEU A 353 -13.28 -1.18 1.17
N GLU A 354 -13.45 -1.37 2.48
CA GLU A 354 -14.70 -1.87 3.07
C GLU A 354 -15.89 -0.91 2.86
N SER A 355 -15.62 0.40 2.90
CA SER A 355 -16.65 1.45 2.76
C SER A 355 -16.21 2.49 1.72
N PRO A 356 -16.18 2.13 0.42
CA PRO A 356 -15.61 2.99 -0.61
C PRO A 356 -16.44 4.25 -0.87
N ASP A 357 -17.78 4.22 -0.77
CA ASP A 357 -18.62 5.42 -0.91
C ASP A 357 -18.33 6.44 0.18
N GLN A 358 -18.16 5.95 1.41
CA GLN A 358 -17.84 6.83 2.53
C GLN A 358 -16.43 7.45 2.35
N ALA A 359 -15.49 6.66 1.87
CA ALA A 359 -14.14 7.14 1.58
C ALA A 359 -14.10 8.17 0.46
N LEU A 360 -14.90 7.99 -0.61
CA LEU A 360 -15.02 8.93 -1.73
C LEU A 360 -15.88 10.16 -1.40
N GLY A 361 -16.67 10.10 -0.31
CA GLY A 361 -17.68 11.11 0.00
C GLY A 361 -18.75 11.23 -1.10
N TRP A 362 -19.01 10.15 -1.83
CA TRP A 362 -19.91 10.10 -2.97
C TRP A 362 -20.58 8.73 -3.06
N VAL A 363 -21.90 8.66 -3.13
CA VAL A 363 -22.66 7.41 -3.21
C VAL A 363 -22.74 6.97 -4.67
N ALA A 364 -22.30 5.76 -4.96
CA ALA A 364 -22.36 5.21 -6.30
C ALA A 364 -23.80 4.87 -6.71
N GLN A 365 -24.16 5.15 -7.97
CA GLN A 365 -25.48 4.80 -8.49
C GLN A 365 -25.63 3.27 -8.66
N HIS A 366 -24.54 2.59 -9.00
CA HIS A 366 -24.47 1.14 -9.15
C HIS A 366 -23.12 0.62 -8.67
N LYS A 367 -23.08 -0.65 -8.23
CA LYS A 367 -21.86 -1.33 -7.78
C LYS A 367 -21.82 -2.75 -8.33
N ASP A 368 -20.69 -3.13 -8.91
CA ASP A 368 -20.40 -4.51 -9.23
C ASP A 368 -19.39 -5.09 -8.25
N GLU A 369 -19.64 -6.30 -7.76
CA GLU A 369 -18.70 -7.04 -6.93
C GLU A 369 -17.76 -7.87 -7.80
N LEU A 370 -16.47 -7.64 -7.65
CA LEU A 370 -15.41 -8.34 -8.37
C LEU A 370 -14.32 -8.81 -7.40
N LYS A 371 -13.53 -9.80 -7.81
CA LYS A 371 -12.36 -10.22 -7.01
C LYS A 371 -11.05 -9.85 -7.67
N ASN A 372 -10.19 -9.16 -6.90
CA ASN A 372 -8.79 -8.95 -7.27
C ASN A 372 -7.89 -9.89 -6.45
N GLY A 373 -7.60 -11.08 -7.00
CA GLY A 373 -6.97 -12.17 -6.25
C GLY A 373 -7.91 -12.71 -5.17
N SER A 374 -7.49 -12.64 -3.89
CA SER A 374 -8.29 -13.03 -2.73
C SER A 374 -9.19 -11.90 -2.18
N LEU A 375 -9.00 -10.67 -2.65
CA LEU A 375 -9.73 -9.51 -2.17
C LEU A 375 -11.08 -9.35 -2.85
N SER A 376 -12.12 -9.06 -2.06
CA SER A 376 -13.39 -8.55 -2.57
C SER A 376 -13.25 -7.06 -2.82
N CYS A 377 -13.58 -6.64 -4.02
CA CYS A 377 -13.52 -5.26 -4.47
C CYS A 377 -14.86 -4.84 -5.09
N HIS A 378 -15.10 -3.55 -5.13
CA HIS A 378 -16.29 -2.97 -5.75
C HIS A 378 -15.88 -2.06 -6.89
N LEU A 379 -16.53 -2.21 -8.03
CA LEU A 379 -16.52 -1.21 -9.09
C LEU A 379 -17.72 -0.27 -8.87
N LEU A 380 -17.43 0.97 -8.63
CA LEU A 380 -18.41 2.02 -8.28
C LEU A 380 -18.69 2.86 -9.52
N HIS A 381 -19.95 3.05 -9.87
CA HIS A 381 -20.39 3.73 -11.08
C HIS A 381 -21.05 5.08 -10.78
N TYR A 382 -20.56 6.11 -11.43
CA TYR A 382 -21.03 7.49 -11.34
C TYR A 382 -21.30 8.02 -12.75
N PRO A 383 -22.52 7.91 -13.26
CA PRO A 383 -22.87 8.45 -14.58
C PRO A 383 -22.82 9.99 -14.56
N PRO A 384 -22.68 10.62 -15.74
CA PRO A 384 -22.67 12.08 -15.84
C PRO A 384 -23.92 12.68 -15.21
N GLU A 385 -23.75 13.66 -14.34
CA GLU A 385 -24.86 14.45 -13.83
C GLU A 385 -25.35 15.37 -14.97
N LYS A 386 -26.65 15.37 -15.28
CA LYS A 386 -27.20 16.37 -16.19
C LYS A 386 -26.98 17.74 -15.53
N PRO A 387 -26.43 18.74 -16.25
CA PRO A 387 -26.28 20.06 -15.69
C PRO A 387 -27.70 20.57 -15.33
N ASN A 388 -28.02 20.53 -14.06
CA ASN A 388 -29.18 21.18 -13.54
C ASN A 388 -28.81 22.67 -13.57
N LEU A 389 -29.31 23.42 -14.57
CA LEU A 389 -29.13 24.88 -14.69
C LEU A 389 -29.59 25.68 -13.46
N ALA A 390 -30.13 24.98 -12.45
CA ALA A 390 -30.52 25.53 -11.15
C ALA A 390 -29.41 25.50 -10.10
N HIS A 391 -28.25 24.84 -10.32
CA HIS A 391 -27.17 24.75 -9.33
C HIS A 391 -25.88 25.49 -9.76
N ALA A 392 -26.03 26.61 -10.45
CA ALA A 392 -24.93 27.58 -10.64
C ALA A 392 -24.76 28.54 -9.46
N THR A 393 -25.33 28.21 -8.33
CA THR A 393 -25.00 28.79 -7.02
C THR A 393 -24.65 27.64 -6.10
N PRO A 394 -23.54 27.71 -5.34
CA PRO A 394 -23.38 26.78 -4.25
C PRO A 394 -24.55 27.01 -3.31
N GLU A 395 -25.58 26.14 -3.36
CA GLU A 395 -26.52 26.08 -2.27
C GLU A 395 -25.71 25.79 -1.01
N LYS A 396 -25.59 26.85 -0.23
CA LYS A 396 -25.39 26.74 1.20
C LYS A 396 -26.47 25.81 1.71
N ASP A 397 -26.06 24.56 1.98
CA ASP A 397 -26.76 23.79 2.99
C ASP A 397 -26.58 24.57 4.29
N GLU A 398 -27.57 25.39 4.60
CA GLU A 398 -27.71 26.10 5.88
C GLU A 398 -28.08 25.12 6.98
N GLY A 399 -27.33 24.03 7.10
CA GLY A 399 -27.10 23.42 8.39
C GLY A 399 -26.29 24.43 9.18
N LYS A 400 -26.78 24.85 10.34
CA LYS A 400 -26.20 25.86 11.26
C LYS A 400 -24.69 25.99 11.11
N PRO A 401 -24.16 27.19 10.88
CA PRO A 401 -22.72 27.39 10.63
C PRO A 401 -21.96 26.70 11.74
N VAL A 402 -21.05 25.78 11.36
CA VAL A 402 -20.09 25.21 12.31
C VAL A 402 -19.37 26.40 12.93
N GLU A 403 -19.55 26.63 14.22
CA GLU A 403 -18.97 27.75 14.94
C GLU A 403 -17.46 27.63 14.98
N ILE A 404 -16.81 28.07 13.89
CA ILE A 404 -15.34 28.12 13.77
C ILE A 404 -14.76 29.22 14.68
N GLU A 405 -15.59 30.21 15.07
CA GLU A 405 -15.18 31.33 15.92
C GLU A 405 -14.59 30.87 17.27
N GLY A 406 -15.19 29.88 17.90
CA GLY A 406 -14.67 29.28 19.12
C GLY A 406 -13.24 28.76 18.98
N PHE A 407 -12.97 28.07 17.85
CA PHE A 407 -11.64 27.57 17.51
C PHE A 407 -10.65 28.71 17.22
N VAL A 408 -11.05 29.70 16.41
CA VAL A 408 -10.24 30.89 16.08
C VAL A 408 -9.85 31.64 17.37
N ASN A 409 -10.82 31.92 18.22
CA ASN A 409 -10.60 32.64 19.47
C ASN A 409 -9.65 31.84 20.42
N ARG A 410 -9.80 30.51 20.47
CA ARG A 410 -8.93 29.65 21.26
C ARG A 410 -7.50 29.68 20.71
N LEU A 411 -7.31 29.58 19.40
CA LEU A 411 -6.01 29.60 18.75
C LEU A 411 -5.28 30.94 18.98
N LEU A 412 -5.98 32.06 18.81
CA LEU A 412 -5.44 33.40 19.10
C LEU A 412 -5.06 33.59 20.55
N LYS A 413 -5.90 33.11 21.50
CA LYS A 413 -5.60 33.16 22.93
C LYS A 413 -4.35 32.37 23.28
N ASN A 414 -4.22 31.16 22.71
CA ASN A 414 -3.02 30.35 22.92
C ASN A 414 -1.78 31.02 22.36
N LYS A 415 -1.85 31.56 21.13
CA LYS A 415 -0.77 32.28 20.50
C LYS A 415 -0.31 33.45 21.36
N LYS A 416 -1.24 34.31 21.81
CA LYS A 416 -0.94 35.45 22.68
C LYS A 416 -0.22 35.03 23.96
N ARG A 417 -0.63 33.90 24.56
CA ARG A 417 -0.01 33.35 25.78
C ARG A 417 1.40 32.85 25.54
N LEU A 418 1.68 32.22 24.39
CA LEU A 418 2.95 31.56 24.09
C LEU A 418 3.97 32.49 23.42
N ASP A 419 3.53 33.50 22.65
CA ASP A 419 4.42 34.40 21.88
C ASP A 419 5.48 35.10 22.75
N GLY A 420 5.11 35.54 23.97
CA GLY A 420 6.04 36.16 24.89
C GLY A 420 7.10 35.19 25.40
N TRP A 421 6.67 34.00 25.78
CA TRP A 421 7.55 32.93 26.23
C TRP A 421 8.48 32.43 25.10
N CYS A 422 7.97 32.21 23.91
CA CYS A 422 8.77 31.78 22.74
C CYS A 422 9.89 32.79 22.44
N ARG A 423 9.56 34.08 22.44
CA ARG A 423 10.56 35.15 22.19
C ARG A 423 11.63 35.21 23.29
N GLN A 424 11.21 35.15 24.55
CA GLN A 424 12.13 35.21 25.69
C GLN A 424 13.04 33.98 25.75
N SER A 425 12.53 32.83 25.35
CA SER A 425 13.25 31.55 25.40
C SER A 425 13.99 31.20 24.09
N GLY A 426 13.91 32.04 23.06
CA GLY A 426 14.53 31.78 21.75
C GLY A 426 13.96 30.55 21.03
N ILE A 427 12.67 30.23 21.23
CA ILE A 427 12.04 29.01 20.72
C ILE A 427 11.26 29.32 19.46
N SER A 428 11.54 28.62 18.37
CA SER A 428 10.80 28.71 17.10
C SER A 428 9.93 27.46 16.82
N CYS A 429 9.92 26.47 17.71
CA CYS A 429 9.15 25.23 17.58
C CYS A 429 8.41 24.91 18.88
N TYR A 430 7.05 24.89 18.83
CA TYR A 430 6.21 24.72 20.01
C TYR A 430 4.81 24.23 19.67
N ARG A 431 4.11 23.61 20.62
CA ARG A 431 2.72 23.21 20.50
C ARG A 431 1.78 24.37 20.77
N LEU A 432 1.07 24.81 19.74
CA LEU A 432 0.13 25.92 19.85
C LEU A 432 -1.26 25.48 20.35
N TYR A 433 -1.71 24.27 19.93
CA TYR A 433 -3.04 23.75 20.22
C TYR A 433 -2.98 22.22 20.42
N ASP A 434 -3.71 21.66 21.39
CA ASP A 434 -3.71 20.23 21.74
C ASP A 434 -5.11 19.77 22.14
N ALA A 435 -6.02 19.65 21.16
CA ALA A 435 -7.43 19.27 21.34
C ALA A 435 -8.13 20.09 22.46
N ASP A 436 -7.85 21.37 22.53
CA ASP A 436 -8.39 22.28 23.56
C ASP A 436 -9.93 22.35 23.55
N LEU A 437 -10.53 22.08 22.40
CA LEU A 437 -11.96 21.97 22.18
C LEU A 437 -12.26 20.54 21.69
N PRO A 438 -13.17 19.79 22.33
CA PRO A 438 -13.47 18.40 21.97
C PRO A 438 -13.91 18.23 20.51
N GLU A 439 -14.57 19.25 19.93
CA GLU A 439 -15.05 19.28 18.55
C GLU A 439 -13.91 19.43 17.53
N PHE A 440 -12.75 19.93 17.93
CA PHE A 440 -11.57 20.13 17.11
C PHE A 440 -10.41 19.25 17.65
N ALA A 441 -10.57 17.95 17.47
CA ALA A 441 -9.64 16.92 17.97
C ALA A 441 -8.35 16.89 17.11
N MET A 442 -7.46 17.85 17.33
CA MET A 442 -6.16 17.94 16.62
C MET A 442 -5.08 18.54 17.50
N ALA A 443 -3.83 18.31 17.13
CA ALA A 443 -2.68 19.08 17.61
C ALA A 443 -2.21 20.03 16.50
N ILE A 444 -1.75 21.22 16.88
CA ILE A 444 -1.13 22.18 15.99
C ILE A 444 0.20 22.57 16.56
N ASP A 445 1.28 22.21 15.86
CA ASP A 445 2.65 22.50 16.23
C ASP A 445 3.23 23.53 15.24
N CYS A 446 3.87 24.56 15.77
CA CYS A 446 4.59 25.56 15.00
C CYS A 446 6.06 25.13 14.87
N TYR A 447 6.62 25.22 13.66
CA TYR A 447 8.02 25.00 13.34
C TYR A 447 8.53 26.18 12.48
N ALA A 448 9.02 27.21 13.15
CA ALA A 448 9.36 28.50 12.53
C ALA A 448 8.15 29.10 11.77
N ALA A 449 8.23 29.23 10.44
CA ALA A 449 7.12 29.71 9.58
C ALA A 449 6.19 28.58 9.09
N SER A 450 6.46 27.32 9.47
CA SER A 450 5.68 26.15 9.05
C SER A 450 4.79 25.64 10.17
N ILE A 451 3.63 25.13 9.82
CA ILE A 451 2.64 24.63 10.76
C ILE A 451 2.39 23.15 10.48
N HIS A 452 2.52 22.32 11.50
CA HIS A 452 2.20 20.90 11.46
C HIS A 452 0.88 20.67 12.17
N VAL A 453 -0.14 20.22 11.44
CA VAL A 453 -1.46 19.89 11.99
C VAL A 453 -1.58 18.37 12.05
N GLN A 454 -1.84 17.85 13.23
CA GLN A 454 -2.00 16.43 13.47
C GLN A 454 -3.41 16.15 13.98
N GLU A 455 -4.23 15.46 13.19
CA GLU A 455 -5.57 15.06 13.60
C GLU A 455 -5.52 13.95 14.64
N TYR A 456 -6.39 14.03 15.65
CA TYR A 456 -6.70 12.94 16.58
C TYR A 456 -8.02 12.29 16.19
N LEU A 457 -8.16 10.99 16.46
CA LEU A 457 -9.44 10.33 16.30
C LEU A 457 -10.50 11.02 17.16
N PRO A 458 -11.61 11.47 16.56
CA PRO A 458 -12.69 12.08 17.32
C PRO A 458 -13.28 11.07 18.31
N PRO A 459 -13.83 11.53 19.45
CA PRO A 459 -14.60 10.67 20.34
C PRO A 459 -15.72 9.96 19.58
N LYS A 460 -16.05 8.72 19.97
CA LYS A 460 -17.10 7.90 19.33
C LYS A 460 -18.49 8.57 19.32
N THR A 461 -18.68 9.62 20.11
CA THR A 461 -19.92 10.41 20.21
C THR A 461 -20.02 11.51 19.15
N ILE A 462 -18.98 11.77 18.39
CA ILE A 462 -18.95 12.81 17.34
C ILE A 462 -19.10 12.12 15.98
N ASP A 463 -20.04 12.63 15.18
CA ASP A 463 -20.25 12.19 13.80
C ASP A 463 -18.97 12.40 12.97
N PRO A 464 -18.43 11.36 12.32
CA PRO A 464 -17.20 11.44 11.52
C PRO A 464 -17.28 12.49 10.39
N GLN A 465 -18.45 12.70 9.78
CA GLN A 465 -18.62 13.70 8.72
C GLN A 465 -18.45 15.12 9.27
N LYS A 466 -19.09 15.40 10.43
CA LYS A 466 -18.94 16.69 11.10
C LYS A 466 -17.52 16.93 11.60
N ALA A 467 -16.81 15.87 12.06
CA ALA A 467 -15.42 15.96 12.46
C ALA A 467 -14.52 16.32 11.27
N GLY A 468 -14.70 15.65 10.12
CA GLY A 468 -13.95 15.94 8.89
C GLY A 468 -14.19 17.36 8.35
N GLU A 469 -15.44 17.85 8.39
CA GLU A 469 -15.77 19.21 7.99
C GLU A 469 -15.10 20.26 8.91
N ARG A 470 -15.11 20.02 10.23
CA ARG A 470 -14.43 20.89 11.20
C ARG A 470 -12.95 20.94 10.99
N LEU A 471 -12.32 19.78 10.72
CA LEU A 471 -10.89 19.72 10.42
C LEU A 471 -10.56 20.51 9.14
N ARG A 472 -11.34 20.33 8.07
CA ARG A 472 -11.15 21.04 6.81
C ARG A 472 -11.22 22.54 7.02
N ARG A 473 -12.28 23.04 7.69
CA ARG A 473 -12.45 24.46 8.00
C ARG A 473 -11.35 25.00 8.92
N ALA A 474 -10.88 24.22 9.89
CA ALA A 474 -9.77 24.60 10.74
C ALA A 474 -8.49 24.78 9.90
N VAL A 475 -8.16 23.85 9.02
CA VAL A 475 -6.98 23.92 8.12
C VAL A 475 -7.07 25.13 7.18
N GLU A 476 -8.25 25.47 6.69
CA GLU A 476 -8.49 26.66 5.83
C GLU A 476 -8.25 28.01 6.54
N VAL A 477 -8.55 28.09 7.85
CA VAL A 477 -8.41 29.34 8.61
C VAL A 477 -7.05 29.48 9.30
N ILE A 478 -6.35 28.39 9.62
CA ILE A 478 -5.03 28.39 10.27
C ILE A 478 -4.02 29.30 9.55
N PRO A 479 -3.82 29.24 8.21
CA PRO A 479 -2.88 30.12 7.51
C PRO A 479 -3.17 31.60 7.72
N LYS A 480 -4.44 31.97 7.68
CA LYS A 480 -4.90 33.36 7.84
C LYS A 480 -4.66 33.87 9.27
N ILE A 481 -4.96 33.04 10.28
CA ILE A 481 -4.82 33.38 11.70
C ILE A 481 -3.35 33.51 12.10
N LEU A 482 -2.51 32.60 11.60
CA LEU A 482 -1.09 32.54 11.96
C LEU A 482 -0.21 33.37 11.03
N ASN A 483 -0.77 33.94 9.97
CA ASN A 483 -0.08 34.73 8.94
C ASN A 483 1.07 33.96 8.29
N VAL A 484 0.75 32.74 7.82
CA VAL A 484 1.68 31.86 7.08
C VAL A 484 1.11 31.54 5.71
N SER A 485 1.95 31.10 4.77
CA SER A 485 1.50 30.61 3.48
C SER A 485 0.68 29.31 3.63
N PRO A 486 -0.43 29.10 2.89
CA PRO A 486 -1.15 27.84 2.89
C PRO A 486 -0.28 26.62 2.60
N GLU A 487 0.76 26.79 1.78
CA GLU A 487 1.73 25.74 1.43
C GLU A 487 2.65 25.36 2.61
N SER A 488 2.72 26.21 3.63
CA SER A 488 3.47 25.95 4.86
C SER A 488 2.68 25.18 5.92
N VAL A 489 1.45 24.75 5.62
CA VAL A 489 0.61 23.96 6.54
C VAL A 489 0.61 22.51 6.13
N PHE A 490 1.22 21.66 6.95
CA PHE A 490 1.37 20.22 6.77
C PHE A 490 0.33 19.48 7.62
N LEU A 491 -0.65 18.84 6.97
CA LEU A 491 -1.68 18.06 7.65
C LEU A 491 -1.30 16.60 7.73
N LYS A 492 -1.31 16.02 8.94
CA LYS A 492 -1.11 14.58 9.18
C LYS A 492 -2.19 14.01 10.09
N THR A 493 -2.69 12.83 9.72
CA THR A 493 -3.69 12.10 10.50
C THR A 493 -3.01 11.00 11.32
N ARG A 494 -3.21 10.99 12.64
CA ARG A 494 -2.68 9.98 13.55
C ARG A 494 -3.79 9.01 13.95
N MET A 495 -3.60 7.70 13.64
CA MET A 495 -4.56 6.66 14.05
C MET A 495 -4.16 5.93 15.33
N ARG A 496 -5.18 5.59 16.15
CA ARG A 496 -5.04 4.60 17.20
C ARG A 496 -5.27 3.21 16.59
N GLY A 497 -4.19 2.42 16.38
CA GLY A 497 -4.27 0.99 16.12
C GLY A 497 -3.85 0.19 17.35
N GLN A 498 -4.50 -0.94 17.61
CA GLN A 498 -3.97 -1.96 18.52
C GLN A 498 -2.68 -2.52 17.89
N GLY A 499 -1.52 -2.18 18.51
CA GLY A 499 -0.19 -2.62 18.09
C GLY A 499 0.56 -1.63 17.20
N GLY A 500 1.26 -0.70 17.82
CA GLY A 500 2.40 0.07 17.30
C GLY A 500 2.21 0.81 15.96
N ALA A 501 2.30 2.13 16.00
CA ALA A 501 2.31 2.97 14.79
C ALA A 501 3.37 2.50 13.79
N ARG A 502 2.96 2.08 12.58
CA ARG A 502 3.84 1.81 11.46
C ARG A 502 3.69 2.90 10.41
N TYR A 503 4.84 3.43 9.99
CA TYR A 503 4.99 4.61 9.17
C TYR A 503 4.78 4.31 7.69
N GLY A 504 3.94 5.13 7.01
CA GLY A 504 3.88 5.18 5.55
C GLY A 504 5.14 5.86 4.99
N VAL A 505 5.76 5.28 3.98
CA VAL A 505 6.87 5.89 3.26
C VAL A 505 6.26 6.80 2.19
N PHE A 506 6.25 8.12 2.44
CA PHE A 506 6.04 9.12 1.42
C PHE A 506 7.30 9.21 0.53
N GLN A 507 7.17 9.73 -0.70
CA GLN A 507 8.34 10.00 -1.55
C GLN A 507 9.33 10.83 -0.76
N ARG A 508 10.56 10.33 -0.58
CA ARG A 508 11.60 11.03 0.17
C ARG A 508 12.10 12.20 -0.64
N LYS A 509 11.67 13.39 -0.28
CA LYS A 509 12.33 14.62 -0.75
C LYS A 509 13.61 14.90 0.06
N ASP A 510 13.74 14.28 1.26
CA ASP A 510 14.81 14.53 2.24
C ASP A 510 15.03 16.03 2.54
N GLU A 511 13.95 16.82 2.43
CA GLU A 511 13.95 18.25 2.71
C GLU A 511 13.82 18.48 4.22
N PHE A 512 14.84 19.10 4.80
CA PHE A 512 14.89 19.44 6.21
C PHE A 512 14.65 20.92 6.43
N LEU A 513 13.76 21.23 7.38
CA LEU A 513 13.57 22.57 7.90
C LEU A 513 14.43 22.75 9.15
N GLU A 514 15.17 23.87 9.24
CA GLU A 514 15.91 24.25 10.44
C GLU A 514 14.99 24.98 11.43
N VAL A 515 14.99 24.52 12.70
CA VAL A 515 14.27 25.15 13.81
C VAL A 515 15.19 25.40 14.99
N ARG A 516 14.78 26.33 15.87
CA ARG A 516 15.56 26.72 17.05
C ARG A 516 14.85 26.35 18.36
N GLU A 517 15.62 25.84 19.28
CA GLU A 517 15.23 25.60 20.66
C GLU A 517 16.29 26.22 21.58
N GLY A 518 16.07 27.47 21.98
CA GLY A 518 17.10 28.30 22.63
C GLY A 518 18.26 28.61 21.68
N ASP A 519 19.47 28.37 22.13
CA ASP A 519 20.70 28.59 21.35
C ASP A 519 21.01 27.44 20.37
N LEU A 520 20.25 26.34 20.44
CA LEU A 520 20.48 25.13 19.65
C LEU A 520 19.57 25.06 18.44
N ARG A 521 20.09 24.46 17.36
CA ARG A 521 19.43 24.29 16.08
C ARG A 521 19.15 22.82 15.79
N PHE A 522 18.01 22.53 15.21
CA PHE A 522 17.60 21.18 14.86
C PHE A 522 17.00 21.12 13.48
N LEU A 523 17.26 20.03 12.79
CA LEU A 523 16.61 19.68 11.52
C LEU A 523 15.32 18.93 11.83
N VAL A 524 14.21 19.34 11.21
CA VAL A 524 12.93 18.65 11.25
C VAL A 524 12.46 18.34 9.85
N ASN A 525 11.70 17.24 9.68
CA ASN A 525 11.07 16.89 8.40
C ASN A 525 9.55 16.81 8.63
N LEU A 526 8.81 17.71 7.98
CA LEU A 526 7.37 17.82 8.16
C LEU A 526 6.56 17.05 7.09
N GLU A 527 7.20 16.60 5.99
CA GLU A 527 6.53 15.95 4.87
C GLU A 527 6.65 14.41 4.90
N ASP A 528 7.87 13.89 4.99
CA ASP A 528 8.16 12.49 4.69
C ASP A 528 7.83 11.50 5.80
N ARG A 529 7.59 11.99 7.03
CA ARG A 529 7.49 11.16 8.24
C ARG A 529 6.37 11.61 9.16
N LEU A 530 5.82 10.66 9.91
CA LEU A 530 4.82 10.99 10.93
C LEU A 530 5.46 11.78 12.08
N ASP A 531 6.63 11.35 12.55
CA ASP A 531 7.39 12.06 13.59
C ASP A 531 8.34 13.04 12.93
N THR A 532 8.30 14.28 13.38
CA THR A 532 9.01 15.41 12.77
C THR A 532 10.53 15.39 12.99
N GLY A 533 11.05 14.49 13.82
CA GLY A 533 12.46 14.43 14.19
C GLY A 533 12.81 15.19 15.46
N LEU A 534 11.88 15.94 16.04
CA LEU A 534 12.07 16.68 17.29
C LEU A 534 10.81 16.56 18.15
N PHE A 535 10.90 15.84 19.28
CA PHE A 535 9.82 15.76 20.25
C PHE A 535 9.79 17.03 21.11
N LEU A 536 8.76 17.87 20.91
CA LEU A 536 8.65 19.19 21.55
C LEU A 536 8.40 19.10 23.06
N ASP A 537 7.70 18.07 23.50
CA ASP A 537 7.40 17.79 24.91
C ASP A 537 8.65 17.39 25.72
N TYR A 538 9.72 16.93 25.06
CA TYR A 538 11.00 16.53 25.69
C TYR A 538 11.98 17.69 25.92
N ARG A 539 11.62 18.91 25.60
CA ARG A 539 12.49 20.11 25.72
C ARG A 539 13.14 20.22 27.10
N GLN A 540 12.37 20.05 28.16
CA GLN A 540 12.88 20.16 29.54
C GLN A 540 13.76 18.96 29.97
N VAL A 541 13.47 17.75 29.44
CA VAL A 541 14.32 16.56 29.59
C VAL A 541 15.70 16.81 28.96
N ARG A 542 15.72 17.35 27.74
CA ARG A 542 16.97 17.76 27.07
C ARG A 542 17.73 18.82 27.85
N ALA A 543 17.04 19.80 28.45
CA ALA A 543 17.65 20.82 29.28
C ALA A 543 18.28 20.22 30.57
N LEU A 544 17.65 19.18 31.15
CA LEU A 544 18.27 18.42 32.28
C LEU A 544 19.53 17.70 31.81
N VAL A 545 19.53 17.08 30.62
CA VAL A 545 20.75 16.46 30.08
C VAL A 545 21.87 17.51 30.00
N LYS A 546 21.62 18.68 29.40
CA LYS A 546 22.60 19.78 29.33
C LYS A 546 23.12 20.17 30.72
N LYS A 547 22.23 20.34 31.69
CA LYS A 547 22.56 20.74 33.07
C LYS A 547 23.53 19.77 33.75
N HIS A 548 23.40 18.47 33.48
CA HIS A 548 24.18 17.42 34.15
C HIS A 548 25.35 16.90 33.30
N ALA A 549 25.60 17.44 32.10
CA ALA A 549 26.54 16.88 31.12
C ALA A 549 28.01 17.31 31.36
N TYR A 550 28.25 18.45 32.02
CA TYR A 550 29.60 19.04 32.17
C TYR A 550 30.66 18.03 32.65
N GLY A 551 31.70 17.84 31.85
CA GLY A 551 32.80 16.91 32.15
C GLY A 551 32.44 15.42 32.16
N ARG A 552 31.23 15.02 31.84
CA ARG A 552 30.70 13.65 31.95
C ARG A 552 30.72 12.91 30.63
N ARG A 553 30.85 11.58 30.72
CA ARG A 553 30.59 10.65 29.62
C ARG A 553 29.07 10.41 29.54
N PHE A 554 28.45 10.84 28.44
CA PHE A 554 27.00 10.72 28.20
C PHE A 554 26.65 9.57 27.29
N LEU A 555 25.66 8.76 27.67
CA LEU A 555 25.07 7.70 26.85
C LEU A 555 23.60 8.03 26.56
N ASN A 556 23.24 8.05 25.25
CA ASN A 556 21.90 8.24 24.76
C ASN A 556 21.37 6.92 24.16
N LEU A 557 20.55 6.20 24.93
CA LEU A 557 19.93 4.94 24.52
C LEU A 557 18.59 5.21 23.84
N PHE A 558 18.31 4.50 22.72
CA PHE A 558 17.20 4.78 21.83
C PHE A 558 17.26 6.22 21.31
N GLY A 559 18.45 6.59 20.84
CA GLY A 559 18.88 7.98 20.68
C GLY A 559 18.17 8.76 19.59
N TYR A 560 17.37 8.07 18.72
CA TYR A 560 16.55 8.67 17.66
C TYR A 560 17.40 9.65 16.83
N THR A 561 16.93 10.90 16.63
CA THR A 561 17.65 11.94 15.87
C THR A 561 18.76 12.65 16.67
N GLY A 562 19.13 12.15 17.83
CA GLY A 562 20.24 12.63 18.64
C GLY A 562 20.04 14.01 19.28
N THR A 563 18.81 14.48 19.41
CA THR A 563 18.54 15.82 19.96
C THR A 563 19.06 15.99 21.40
N ALA A 564 18.95 14.93 22.23
CA ALA A 564 19.51 14.93 23.58
C ALA A 564 21.06 14.92 23.56
N THR A 565 21.68 14.29 22.59
CA THR A 565 23.14 14.29 22.39
C THR A 565 23.67 15.69 22.08
N VAL A 566 22.93 16.46 21.25
CA VAL A 566 23.24 17.87 20.99
C VAL A 566 23.24 18.68 22.29
N TYR A 567 22.23 18.46 23.14
CA TYR A 567 22.17 19.13 24.45
C TYR A 567 23.30 18.70 25.39
N ALA A 568 23.70 17.43 25.39
CA ALA A 568 24.85 16.96 26.18
C ALA A 568 26.15 17.61 25.68
N ALA A 569 26.38 17.68 24.39
CA ALA A 569 27.55 18.37 23.83
C ALA A 569 27.56 19.86 24.13
N ALA A 570 26.39 20.52 24.04
CA ALA A 570 26.24 21.95 24.44
C ALA A 570 26.39 22.16 25.96
N GLY A 571 26.25 21.11 26.78
CA GLY A 571 26.55 21.10 28.20
C GLY A 571 27.99 20.66 28.51
N GLU A 572 28.87 20.66 27.52
CA GLU A 572 30.30 20.35 27.65
C GLU A 572 30.57 18.91 28.19
N ALA A 573 29.80 17.95 27.66
CA ALA A 573 30.06 16.55 27.92
C ALA A 573 31.48 16.17 27.43
N ALA A 574 32.23 15.43 28.25
CA ALA A 574 33.58 14.96 27.89
C ALA A 574 33.55 14.02 26.68
N ALA A 575 32.52 13.15 26.60
CA ALA A 575 32.29 12.28 25.48
C ALA A 575 30.78 11.94 25.37
N THR A 576 30.29 11.62 24.19
CA THR A 576 28.92 11.16 24.00
C THR A 576 28.88 9.89 23.13
N LEU A 577 28.00 8.95 23.49
CA LEU A 577 27.66 7.80 22.68
C LEU A 577 26.14 7.81 22.41
N THR A 578 25.76 7.87 21.15
CA THR A 578 24.36 7.78 20.71
C THR A 578 24.11 6.43 20.10
N MET A 579 23.13 5.72 20.60
CA MET A 579 22.78 4.36 20.15
C MET A 579 21.34 4.30 19.63
N ASP A 580 21.16 3.71 18.45
CA ASP A 580 19.87 3.43 17.83
C ASP A 580 19.99 2.29 16.82
N MET A 581 18.90 1.54 16.59
CA MET A 581 18.85 0.48 15.57
C MET A 581 18.83 1.03 14.14
N SER A 582 18.41 2.27 13.94
CA SER A 582 18.17 2.89 12.65
C SER A 582 19.37 3.72 12.18
N ASN A 583 20.03 3.27 11.10
CA ASN A 583 21.07 4.08 10.45
C ASN A 583 20.58 5.47 10.06
N LEU A 584 19.32 5.55 9.63
CA LEU A 584 18.71 6.79 9.23
C LEU A 584 18.63 7.81 10.39
N TYR A 585 18.24 7.36 11.57
CA TYR A 585 18.19 8.23 12.75
C TYR A 585 19.59 8.59 13.23
N LEU A 586 20.54 7.68 13.18
CA LEU A 586 21.94 7.98 13.50
C LEU A 586 22.56 8.99 12.52
N ASP A 587 22.24 8.91 11.22
CA ASP A 587 22.71 9.90 10.24
C ASP A 587 22.03 11.26 10.45
N TRP A 588 20.77 11.27 10.89
CA TRP A 588 20.09 12.51 11.28
C TRP A 588 20.72 13.09 12.56
N ALA A 589 21.05 12.25 13.56
CA ALA A 589 21.78 12.68 14.75
C ALA A 589 23.13 13.33 14.41
N LYS A 590 23.89 12.75 13.49
CA LYS A 590 25.14 13.34 12.99
C LYS A 590 24.91 14.70 12.32
N LYS A 591 23.81 14.85 11.53
CA LYS A 591 23.45 16.14 10.92
C LYS A 591 23.11 17.18 11.97
N ASN A 592 22.33 16.84 13.01
CA ASN A 592 21.99 17.72 14.11
C ASN A 592 23.24 18.17 14.92
N MET A 593 24.17 17.26 15.18
CA MET A 593 25.43 17.57 15.84
C MET A 593 26.29 18.54 15.01
N ARG A 594 26.46 18.24 13.71
CA ARG A 594 27.21 19.11 12.78
C ARG A 594 26.58 20.50 12.65
N LEU A 595 25.24 20.60 12.60
CA LEU A 595 24.50 21.86 12.55
C LEU A 595 24.84 22.81 13.70
N ASN A 596 25.17 22.23 14.88
CA ASN A 596 25.55 22.96 16.09
C ASN A 596 27.06 23.04 16.30
N GLY A 597 27.88 22.61 15.33
CA GLY A 597 29.34 22.68 15.40
C GLY A 597 30.02 21.58 16.21
N PHE A 598 29.27 20.56 16.68
CA PHE A 598 29.83 19.44 17.46
C PHE A 598 30.33 18.33 16.53
N THR A 599 31.59 18.43 16.09
CA THR A 599 32.22 17.51 15.12
C THR A 599 33.38 16.69 15.70
N GLY A 600 33.64 16.76 17.01
CA GLY A 600 34.75 16.09 17.67
C GLY A 600 34.65 14.55 17.62
N GLN A 601 35.79 13.86 17.63
CA GLN A 601 35.87 12.39 17.66
C GLN A 601 35.35 11.77 18.98
N ASN A 602 35.17 12.57 20.00
CA ASN A 602 34.56 12.17 21.27
C ASN A 602 33.03 11.99 21.19
N HIS A 603 32.40 12.28 20.03
CA HIS A 603 30.98 12.06 19.77
C HIS A 603 30.82 10.82 18.88
N GLN A 604 30.41 9.71 19.50
CA GLN A 604 30.30 8.40 18.82
C GLN A 604 28.85 8.01 18.57
N TYR A 605 28.66 7.16 17.56
CA TYR A 605 27.35 6.66 17.12
C TYR A 605 27.45 5.15 16.93
N LEU A 606 26.54 4.40 17.54
CA LEU A 606 26.54 2.94 17.47
C LEU A 606 25.17 2.44 17.02
N ARG A 607 25.17 1.65 15.94
CA ARG A 607 23.97 0.95 15.49
C ARG A 607 23.89 -0.40 16.13
N GLU A 608 23.09 -0.54 17.18
CA GLU A 608 22.91 -1.79 17.90
C GLU A 608 21.59 -1.83 18.67
N ASP A 609 21.15 -3.04 19.04
CA ASP A 609 20.00 -3.22 19.93
C ASP A 609 20.39 -2.78 21.35
N CYS A 610 19.76 -1.71 21.82
CA CYS A 610 20.04 -1.13 23.14
C CYS A 610 19.83 -2.13 24.29
N VAL A 611 18.81 -3.01 24.18
CA VAL A 611 18.51 -4.00 25.23
C VAL A 611 19.63 -5.04 25.30
N GLN A 612 19.95 -5.65 24.16
CA GLN A 612 21.01 -6.65 24.06
C GLN A 612 22.37 -6.10 24.44
N TRP A 613 22.66 -4.85 24.02
CA TRP A 613 23.92 -4.19 24.37
C TRP A 613 24.07 -3.95 25.87
N LEU A 614 22.99 -3.58 26.58
CA LEU A 614 22.98 -3.39 28.03
C LEU A 614 23.24 -4.71 28.78
N GLU A 615 22.78 -5.84 28.25
CA GLU A 615 22.99 -7.17 28.84
C GLU A 615 24.46 -7.60 28.81
N ASN A 616 25.20 -7.25 27.74
CA ASN A 616 26.55 -7.75 27.50
C ASN A 616 27.66 -7.14 28.36
N GLY A 617 27.40 -6.15 29.22
CA GLY A 617 28.40 -5.45 30.06
C GLY A 617 29.39 -4.64 29.19
N GLY A 618 30.18 -3.75 29.79
CA GLY A 618 31.20 -2.92 29.09
C GLY A 618 31.41 -1.55 29.74
N ASP A 619 31.71 -0.54 28.94
CA ASP A 619 32.00 0.83 29.37
C ASP A 619 30.95 1.42 30.30
N ARG A 620 31.40 2.24 31.26
CA ARG A 620 30.51 2.96 32.18
C ARG A 620 30.40 4.43 31.78
N PHE A 621 29.25 5.02 32.10
CA PHE A 621 28.89 6.40 31.78
C PHE A 621 28.46 7.13 33.08
N ASP A 622 28.65 8.44 33.06
CA ASP A 622 28.32 9.28 34.19
C ASP A 622 26.90 9.87 34.11
N LEU A 623 26.38 9.92 32.90
CA LEU A 623 25.03 10.37 32.61
C LEU A 623 24.44 9.48 31.52
N ILE A 624 23.30 8.87 31.79
CA ILE A 624 22.58 8.03 30.82
C ILE A 624 21.17 8.58 30.64
N LEU A 625 20.75 8.76 29.40
CA LEU A 625 19.33 8.94 29.03
C LEU A 625 18.79 7.63 28.46
N LEU A 626 17.71 7.16 29.05
CA LEU A 626 16.99 5.95 28.63
C LEU A 626 15.55 6.33 28.25
N ASP A 627 15.25 6.35 26.97
CA ASP A 627 13.93 6.71 26.41
C ASP A 627 13.41 5.64 25.46
N PRO A 628 13.01 4.46 25.98
CA PRO A 628 12.63 3.33 25.18
C PRO A 628 11.22 3.50 24.57
N PRO A 629 10.96 2.92 23.39
CA PRO A 629 9.62 2.88 22.81
C PRO A 629 8.67 2.07 23.72
N SER A 630 7.38 2.44 23.73
CA SER A 630 6.36 1.70 24.50
C SER A 630 6.25 0.22 24.10
N PHE A 631 6.42 -0.07 22.79
CA PHE A 631 6.49 -1.41 22.18
C PHE A 631 7.48 -1.40 21.04
N SER A 632 8.26 -2.47 20.90
CA SER A 632 9.13 -2.66 19.74
C SER A 632 9.03 -4.09 19.20
N ASN A 633 8.64 -4.19 17.91
CA ASN A 633 8.57 -5.44 17.15
C ASN A 633 9.41 -5.35 15.86
N SER A 634 10.49 -4.58 15.85
CA SER A 634 11.30 -4.35 14.64
C SER A 634 12.00 -5.64 14.18
N LYS A 635 12.11 -5.84 12.85
CA LYS A 635 12.92 -6.92 12.27
C LYS A 635 14.38 -6.75 12.74
N GLY A 636 14.92 -7.75 13.42
CA GLY A 636 16.30 -7.75 13.94
C GLY A 636 16.41 -7.62 15.46
N ILE A 637 15.30 -7.50 16.21
CA ILE A 637 15.28 -7.55 17.67
C ILE A 637 15.07 -9.00 18.12
N ALA A 638 15.95 -9.49 18.99
CA ALA A 638 15.90 -10.88 19.47
C ALA A 638 14.66 -11.18 20.33
N LYS A 639 14.14 -10.16 21.06
CA LYS A 639 12.96 -10.26 21.92
C LYS A 639 12.14 -8.98 21.81
N PRO A 640 10.81 -9.05 21.55
CA PRO A 640 9.95 -7.86 21.56
C PRO A 640 10.01 -7.15 22.90
N LEU A 641 10.15 -5.83 22.90
CA LEU A 641 10.15 -5.01 24.11
C LEU A 641 8.71 -4.59 24.43
N ASN A 642 8.28 -4.87 25.67
CA ASN A 642 7.07 -4.28 26.27
C ASN A 642 7.49 -3.47 27.48
N LEU A 643 7.48 -2.14 27.37
CA LEU A 643 8.01 -1.27 28.41
C LEU A 643 7.37 -1.48 29.77
N GLN A 644 6.06 -1.74 29.87
CA GLN A 644 5.41 -1.92 31.16
C GLN A 644 5.88 -3.18 31.91
N SER A 645 6.18 -4.28 31.22
CA SER A 645 6.68 -5.51 31.84
C SER A 645 8.19 -5.51 32.03
N ASP A 646 8.94 -4.87 31.12
CA ASP A 646 10.37 -5.07 30.99
C ASP A 646 11.22 -3.93 31.58
N HIS A 647 10.58 -2.82 32.07
CA HIS A 647 11.30 -1.64 32.52
C HIS A 647 12.18 -1.88 33.74
N VAL A 648 11.80 -2.76 34.65
CA VAL A 648 12.61 -3.06 35.86
C VAL A 648 13.93 -3.69 35.44
N ASP A 649 13.89 -4.73 34.59
CA ASP A 649 15.10 -5.41 34.14
C ASP A 649 15.96 -4.46 33.29
N LEU A 650 15.33 -3.66 32.43
CA LEU A 650 16.03 -2.67 31.59
C LEU A 650 16.78 -1.64 32.44
N ILE A 651 16.13 -1.07 33.49
CA ILE A 651 16.74 -0.12 34.40
C ILE A 651 17.84 -0.80 35.28
N GLN A 652 17.66 -2.04 35.69
CA GLN A 652 18.68 -2.80 36.42
C GLN A 652 19.92 -3.10 35.57
N HIS A 653 19.75 -3.35 34.26
CA HIS A 653 20.88 -3.48 33.34
C HIS A 653 21.66 -2.18 33.16
N VAL A 654 20.98 -1.02 33.19
CA VAL A 654 21.63 0.29 33.16
C VAL A 654 22.54 0.49 34.40
N ALA A 655 22.18 -0.06 35.57
CA ALA A 655 23.03 0.04 36.77
C ALA A 655 24.45 -0.48 36.55
N ARG A 656 24.63 -1.47 35.69
CA ARG A 656 25.95 -2.06 35.34
C ARG A 656 26.78 -1.12 34.48
N ARG A 657 26.13 -0.21 33.76
CA ARG A 657 26.72 0.77 32.83
C ARG A 657 26.90 2.15 33.46
N LEU A 658 26.42 2.36 34.68
CA LEU A 658 26.51 3.63 35.37
C LEU A 658 27.74 3.66 36.30
N THR A 659 28.41 4.81 36.41
CA THR A 659 29.42 5.05 37.44
C THR A 659 28.77 5.19 38.83
N SER A 660 29.55 5.10 39.90
CA SER A 660 29.02 5.12 41.28
C SER A 660 28.25 6.39 41.65
N ASP A 661 28.61 7.52 41.03
CA ASP A 661 28.01 8.85 41.16
C ASP A 661 27.22 9.28 39.92
N GLY A 662 26.97 8.33 39.06
CA GLY A 662 26.27 8.53 37.81
C GLY A 662 24.77 8.77 37.96
N ILE A 663 24.19 9.39 36.95
CA ILE A 663 22.76 9.74 36.88
C ILE A 663 22.13 9.01 35.69
N LEU A 664 21.02 8.33 35.96
CA LEU A 664 20.10 7.85 34.93
C LEU A 664 18.91 8.79 34.86
N LEU A 665 18.64 9.33 33.66
CA LEU A 665 17.36 9.96 33.32
C LEU A 665 16.55 8.93 32.55
N PHE A 666 15.46 8.45 33.15
CA PHE A 666 14.53 7.54 32.50
C PHE A 666 13.27 8.29 32.12
N SER A 667 12.86 8.18 30.88
CA SER A 667 11.66 8.85 30.37
C SER A 667 10.82 7.96 29.47
N THR A 668 9.53 8.27 29.34
CA THR A 668 8.61 7.58 28.44
C THR A 668 7.39 8.45 28.13
N ASN A 669 6.88 8.34 26.90
CA ASN A 669 5.61 8.92 26.47
C ASN A 669 4.41 7.95 26.62
N PHE A 670 4.61 6.80 27.26
CA PHE A 670 3.53 5.85 27.51
C PHE A 670 2.59 6.35 28.62
N GLN A 671 1.45 6.93 28.24
CA GLN A 671 0.53 7.63 29.16
C GLN A 671 0.03 6.77 30.32
N ARG A 672 -0.07 5.44 30.15
CA ARG A 672 -0.54 4.49 31.19
C ARG A 672 0.59 3.82 31.96
N PHE A 673 1.83 4.21 31.70
CA PHE A 673 3.00 3.63 32.34
C PHE A 673 2.97 3.86 33.86
N LYS A 674 3.35 2.83 34.60
CA LYS A 674 3.55 2.87 36.07
C LYS A 674 4.93 2.30 36.36
N LEU A 675 5.78 3.11 36.95
CA LEU A 675 7.08 2.67 37.42
C LEU A 675 6.91 1.74 38.64
N ASP A 676 7.55 0.59 38.63
CA ASP A 676 7.60 -0.29 39.79
C ASP A 676 8.73 0.17 40.74
N GLU A 677 8.40 1.18 41.54
CA GLU A 677 9.37 1.75 42.51
C GLU A 677 9.79 0.73 43.56
N SER A 678 8.92 -0.19 43.96
CA SER A 678 9.22 -1.19 44.97
C SER A 678 10.31 -2.16 44.51
N ALA A 679 10.30 -2.58 43.25
CA ALA A 679 11.34 -3.43 42.68
C ALA A 679 12.67 -2.70 42.43
N LEU A 680 12.65 -1.38 42.27
CA LEU A 680 13.83 -0.57 41.98
C LEU A 680 14.48 0.01 43.23
N GLN A 681 13.71 0.31 44.26
CA GLN A 681 14.19 0.92 45.55
C GLN A 681 15.38 0.22 46.20
N PRO A 682 15.58 -1.10 46.14
CA PRO A 682 16.78 -1.73 46.71
C PRO A 682 18.10 -1.23 46.10
N THR A 683 18.10 -0.85 44.82
CA THR A 683 19.29 -0.45 44.08
C THR A 683 19.36 1.07 43.85
N TRP A 684 18.20 1.74 43.76
CA TRP A 684 18.11 3.11 43.25
C TRP A 684 17.49 4.09 44.25
N ASN A 685 18.01 5.32 44.27
CA ASN A 685 17.29 6.48 44.77
C ASN A 685 16.49 7.04 43.58
N ILE A 686 15.19 7.21 43.71
CA ILE A 686 14.26 7.56 42.64
C ILE A 686 13.65 8.92 42.92
N GLN A 687 13.70 9.84 41.96
CA GLN A 687 13.05 11.14 42.01
C GLN A 687 12.15 11.32 40.79
N ASP A 688 10.85 11.49 40.99
CA ASP A 688 9.91 11.81 39.93
C ASP A 688 10.06 13.29 39.51
N LEU A 689 10.46 13.53 38.26
CA LEU A 689 10.63 14.83 37.64
C LEU A 689 9.53 15.18 36.62
N SER A 690 8.51 14.36 36.48
CA SER A 690 7.50 14.47 35.39
C SER A 690 6.83 15.85 35.36
N ARG A 691 6.57 16.46 36.54
CA ARG A 691 6.00 17.83 36.61
C ARG A 691 7.00 18.92 36.26
N GLN A 692 8.28 18.73 36.62
CA GLN A 692 9.35 19.71 36.36
C GLN A 692 9.80 19.71 34.91
N THR A 693 9.62 18.56 34.22
CA THR A 693 10.03 18.38 32.86
C THR A 693 8.90 18.68 31.83
N LEU A 694 7.69 19.04 32.32
CA LEU A 694 6.57 19.40 31.48
C LEU A 694 6.74 20.84 30.93
N PRO A 695 6.90 21.04 29.60
CA PRO A 695 7.02 22.37 29.02
C PRO A 695 5.70 23.17 29.09
N LEU A 696 5.78 24.50 29.03
CA LEU A 696 4.64 25.41 29.15
C LEU A 696 3.59 25.20 28.05
N ASP A 697 4.04 24.89 26.86
CA ASP A 697 3.20 24.61 25.69
C ASP A 697 2.43 23.27 25.79
N PHE A 698 2.87 22.35 26.67
CA PHE A 698 2.22 21.07 27.00
C PHE A 698 1.50 21.07 28.35
N ALA A 699 1.44 22.18 29.07
CA ALA A 699 0.84 22.26 30.41
C ALA A 699 -0.62 21.75 30.49
N ARG A 700 -1.33 21.69 29.36
CA ARG A 700 -2.70 21.17 29.21
C ARG A 700 -2.79 19.65 29.22
N ASN A 701 -1.68 18.97 28.89
CA ASN A 701 -1.60 17.51 28.84
C ASN A 701 -0.47 16.98 29.76
N PRO A 702 -0.68 17.00 31.09
CA PRO A 702 0.37 16.65 32.05
C PRO A 702 0.79 15.18 32.00
N LYS A 703 0.11 14.35 31.20
CA LYS A 703 0.43 12.94 31.00
C LYS A 703 1.12 12.68 29.64
N ILE A 704 1.57 13.72 28.94
CA ILE A 704 2.18 13.57 27.61
C ILE A 704 3.47 12.75 27.68
N HIS A 705 4.27 12.99 28.73
CA HIS A 705 5.43 12.17 29.06
C HIS A 705 5.61 12.05 30.58
N ARG A 706 6.48 11.15 30.98
CA ARG A 706 6.97 11.00 32.34
C ARG A 706 8.50 10.95 32.35
N CYS A 707 9.11 11.45 33.42
CA CYS A 707 10.55 11.46 33.59
C CYS A 707 10.95 11.24 35.05
N TRP A 708 11.92 10.38 35.26
CA TRP A 708 12.51 10.12 36.56
C TRP A 708 14.02 10.29 36.50
N MET A 709 14.60 10.77 37.58
CA MET A 709 16.04 10.77 37.85
C MET A 709 16.34 9.66 38.84
N LEU A 710 17.26 8.76 38.49
CA LEU A 710 17.69 7.65 39.31
C LEU A 710 19.19 7.73 39.54
N THR A 711 19.63 7.51 40.81
CA THR A 711 21.03 7.40 41.21
C THR A 711 21.24 6.13 42.03
N LEU A 712 22.42 5.51 41.90
CA LEU A 712 22.72 4.30 42.65
C LEU A 712 22.78 4.59 44.15
N LYS A 713 22.21 3.72 44.99
CA LYS A 713 22.40 3.74 46.42
C LYS A 713 23.85 3.38 46.72
N GLN A 714 24.51 4.18 47.56
CA GLN A 714 25.83 3.83 48.06
C GLN A 714 25.69 2.56 48.90
N LYS A 715 26.42 1.50 48.54
CA LYS A 715 26.57 0.36 49.45
C LYS A 715 27.31 0.87 50.68
N ASN A 716 26.65 0.92 51.87
CA ASN A 716 27.35 1.08 53.10
C ASN A 716 28.48 0.04 53.14
N ARG A 717 29.73 0.51 53.11
CA ARG A 717 30.88 -0.35 53.44
C ARG A 717 30.71 -0.71 54.91
N VAL A 718 30.20 -1.93 55.19
CA VAL A 718 30.34 -2.58 56.48
C VAL A 718 31.75 -3.10 56.63
#